data_32c15efba1b6fba8eb31d0169a2ed214
#
_entry.id   32c15efba1b6fba8eb31d0169a2ed214
#
_cell.length_a   1.000
_cell.length_b   1.000
_cell.length_c   1.000
_cell.angle_alpha   90.00
_cell.angle_beta   90.00
_cell.angle_gamma   90.00
#
_symmetry.space_group_name_H-M   'P 1'
#
loop_
_entity.id
_entity.type
_entity.pdbx_description
1 polymer ?
#
loop_
_entity_poly.entity_id
_entity_poly.type
_entity_poly.pdbx_seq_one_letter_code
_entity_poly.pdbx_strand_id
1 'polypeptide(L)'
;MSRTSSRLLQLATLTALGGALMGCPTTVTTSDAGSDAARVVRCSLTDDADMDSISNGDEGEGDADGDGIPNLRDTDSDGDGINDGVEAGDSDCQTDPVDSDRDGTPDYLDLDSNGDGVRDGTSGPADFDGDGIPDDVDQDVDGDNILNPIEFGPGPEAIDTDRDGTPDVRDADSDNDTISDRHETGLDADRDGTPNFRDTDADNDTILDSVEAGDGDLTTVPRVCENEVDPTTCNASGGECMLGRDDFADFADFDSDNDGLGDAEEESLGTNPCEFDTDGDGEGDLAEGAYEQYNCPGGSGTDCGCATSASCSIPERHFYVVLPFAGPMQERDLDFGTTIRVADIFFVTDTTGSMGGTVENVKRSVAGAGGLIEGIGEVIPDAWVGGGQHDDMPFGGYGSPPDEPFILAIGMTPPERAMDVQAAFNGIMLHGGNDGPESQTQSLFEIVTGRGNTWMYSGSSSYSIPNYESMCLDSGWGAPCFREGALPIIVHFSDICSHNGPPDEDSSCDTYTGITPAPATWSEMLAQMNRRGARYIGVNASGGSTCATVTGPAGVSPCWFMKRTAEETGSVDLEGTPLVYDLPNSGTSSALFTETIVGAIETVATRVPLDVDTALRDDPADTERVDARRFIKSRRPACNAGAPLCWVEPEGVSHADAVAGFDLSTFFGVIPGTRVTFRIAFQNDFYENLDIRTKLFVAFIDVRGGGSSVLDTRQVFIVVPAGSGIPLG
;
A
#
# COMPACT_ATOMS: atom_id res chain seq x y z
N MET A 1 6.61 47.98 15.25
CA MET A 1 6.89 48.98 14.20
C MET A 1 6.23 48.52 12.93
N SER A 2 5.17 49.15 12.64
CA SER A 2 4.31 49.35 11.52
C SER A 2 4.99 49.30 10.14
N ARG A 3 4.37 48.57 9.20
CA ARG A 3 4.03 49.10 7.86
C ARG A 3 3.08 48.15 7.14
N THR A 4 1.87 48.60 7.04
CA THR A 4 0.80 48.31 6.11
C THR A 4 1.24 48.40 4.65
N SER A 5 0.73 47.52 3.79
CA SER A 5 0.57 47.77 2.37
C SER A 5 -0.65 47.01 1.82
N SER A 6 -1.67 47.79 1.56
CA SER A 6 -2.88 47.49 0.78
C SER A 6 -2.53 47.17 -0.66
N ARG A 7 -3.19 46.18 -1.29
CA ARG A 7 -3.35 46.12 -2.74
C ARG A 7 -4.79 45.78 -3.11
N LEU A 8 -5.35 46.72 -3.77
CA LEU A 8 -6.57 46.88 -4.51
C LEU A 8 -7.14 45.62 -5.20
N LEU A 9 -8.43 45.47 -4.95
CA LEU A 9 -9.41 44.78 -5.75
C LEU A 9 -9.48 45.43 -7.16
N GLN A 10 -9.37 44.64 -8.24
CA GLN A 10 -9.82 45.07 -9.58
C GLN A 10 -11.10 44.30 -9.93
N LEU A 11 -12.20 45.01 -9.91
CA LEU A 11 -13.49 44.65 -10.47
C LEU A 11 -13.38 44.65 -12.00
N ALA A 12 -13.65 43.54 -12.67
CA ALA A 12 -13.88 43.48 -14.09
C ALA A 12 -15.38 43.64 -14.34
N THR A 13 -15.73 44.80 -14.90
CA THR A 13 -17.08 45.11 -15.38
C THR A 13 -17.34 44.42 -16.72
N LEU A 14 -18.33 43.55 -16.77
CA LEU A 14 -18.90 43.03 -18.01
C LEU A 14 -19.96 44.04 -18.52
N THR A 15 -19.73 44.60 -19.68
CA THR A 15 -20.64 45.48 -20.39
C THR A 15 -21.75 44.66 -21.05
N ALA A 16 -22.99 44.88 -20.61
CA ALA A 16 -24.19 44.44 -21.31
C ALA A 16 -24.51 45.36 -22.48
N LEU A 17 -24.66 44.80 -23.67
CA LEU A 17 -25.20 45.54 -24.83
C LEU A 17 -26.71 45.68 -24.65
N GLY A 18 -27.16 46.94 -24.63
CA GLY A 18 -28.56 47.28 -24.63
C GLY A 18 -29.21 47.10 -25.98
N GLY A 19 -30.31 46.37 -26.03
CA GLY A 19 -31.26 46.39 -27.12
C GLY A 19 -32.33 47.48 -26.87
N ALA A 20 -32.60 48.26 -27.88
CA ALA A 20 -33.44 49.45 -27.84
C ALA A 20 -34.93 49.11 -27.64
N LEU A 21 -35.53 49.66 -26.61
CA LEU A 21 -36.98 49.83 -26.50
C LEU A 21 -37.46 50.91 -27.48
N MET A 22 -38.29 50.55 -28.45
CA MET A 22 -39.11 51.48 -29.14
C MET A 22 -40.42 51.72 -28.40
N GLY A 23 -40.66 52.94 -28.02
CA GLY A 23 -41.83 53.35 -27.24
C GLY A 23 -43.11 53.34 -28.05
N CYS A 24 -44.18 52.96 -27.42
CA CYS A 24 -45.57 53.20 -27.82
C CYS A 24 -45.96 54.62 -27.43
N PRO A 25 -46.60 55.37 -28.30
CA PRO A 25 -47.25 56.63 -27.91
C PRO A 25 -48.64 56.34 -27.37
N THR A 26 -48.88 56.76 -26.13
CA THR A 26 -50.20 56.87 -25.54
C THR A 26 -51.06 57.94 -26.27
N THR A 27 -52.17 57.53 -26.80
CA THR A 27 -53.33 58.39 -26.98
C THR A 27 -54.54 57.78 -26.35
N VAL A 28 -54.97 58.44 -25.27
CA VAL A 28 -56.27 58.17 -24.63
C VAL A 28 -57.36 58.77 -25.51
N THR A 29 -58.31 57.98 -25.95
CA THR A 29 -59.63 58.47 -26.28
C THR A 29 -60.65 57.51 -25.66
N THR A 30 -61.44 58.08 -24.73
CA THR A 30 -62.63 57.51 -24.17
C THR A 30 -63.69 57.38 -25.20
N SER A 31 -64.36 56.20 -25.30
CA SER A 31 -65.83 56.12 -25.37
C SER A 31 -66.26 54.66 -25.67
N ASP A 32 -67.27 54.30 -24.95
CA ASP A 32 -68.34 53.35 -25.15
C ASP A 32 -68.14 51.90 -24.64
N ALA A 33 -68.86 51.68 -23.57
CA ALA A 33 -69.27 50.38 -23.13
C ALA A 33 -70.19 49.70 -24.15
N GLY A 34 -69.60 48.83 -24.95
CA GLY A 34 -70.34 47.87 -25.76
C GLY A 34 -69.91 46.50 -25.22
N SER A 35 -70.86 45.72 -24.79
CA SER A 35 -70.71 44.32 -24.39
C SER A 35 -70.11 43.48 -25.53
N ASP A 36 -68.85 43.29 -25.58
CA ASP A 36 -68.28 42.16 -26.31
C ASP A 36 -68.53 40.90 -25.47
N ALA A 37 -69.70 40.30 -25.67
CA ALA A 37 -69.81 38.88 -25.59
C ALA A 37 -68.83 38.33 -26.65
N ALA A 38 -67.88 37.56 -26.25
CA ALA A 38 -67.08 36.76 -27.14
C ALA A 38 -68.04 36.12 -28.15
N ARG A 39 -67.88 36.46 -29.41
CA ARG A 39 -68.66 35.85 -30.49
C ARG A 39 -68.04 34.42 -30.61
N VAL A 40 -68.69 33.47 -29.95
CA VAL A 40 -68.49 32.06 -30.26
C VAL A 40 -68.94 31.93 -31.73
N VAL A 41 -67.96 31.83 -32.62
CA VAL A 41 -68.25 31.46 -34.01
C VAL A 41 -68.59 29.98 -33.94
N ARG A 42 -69.86 29.67 -33.98
CA ARG A 42 -70.33 28.30 -34.14
C ARG A 42 -70.26 27.99 -35.63
N CYS A 43 -69.42 27.04 -35.97
CA CYS A 43 -69.39 26.46 -37.30
C CYS A 43 -70.76 25.93 -37.68
N SER A 44 -71.07 25.97 -38.98
CA SER A 44 -72.31 25.38 -39.49
C SER A 44 -72.02 23.94 -39.90
N LEU A 45 -73.07 23.06 -39.84
CA LEU A 45 -72.97 21.68 -40.35
C LEU A 45 -72.52 21.54 -41.82
N THR A 46 -72.36 22.64 -42.54
CA THR A 46 -71.80 22.71 -43.91
C THR A 46 -70.35 23.02 -43.94
N ASP A 47 -69.83 23.50 -42.86
CA ASP A 47 -68.43 23.92 -42.69
C ASP A 47 -67.68 23.00 -41.72
N ASP A 48 -68.40 22.26 -40.85
CA ASP A 48 -67.96 21.32 -39.84
C ASP A 48 -69.11 20.32 -39.63
N ALA A 49 -68.96 19.09 -40.10
CA ALA A 49 -70.11 18.16 -40.25
C ALA A 49 -70.44 17.32 -39.01
N ASP A 50 -69.51 17.10 -38.13
CA ASP A 50 -69.61 16.36 -36.86
C ASP A 50 -69.60 17.27 -35.64
N MET A 51 -69.21 18.53 -35.83
CA MET A 51 -69.20 19.58 -34.79
C MET A 51 -68.09 19.43 -33.77
N ASP A 52 -66.93 19.06 -34.21
CA ASP A 52 -65.73 18.89 -33.37
C ASP A 52 -64.80 20.13 -33.34
N SER A 53 -65.11 21.16 -34.09
CA SER A 53 -64.38 22.39 -34.18
C SER A 53 -63.26 22.41 -35.23
N ILE A 54 -63.15 21.40 -36.07
CA ILE A 54 -62.27 21.33 -37.22
C ILE A 54 -63.10 21.55 -38.47
N SER A 55 -62.54 22.18 -39.51
CA SER A 55 -63.29 22.39 -40.73
C SER A 55 -63.32 21.17 -41.65
N ASN A 56 -64.47 20.89 -42.32
CA ASN A 56 -64.52 19.86 -43.37
C ASN A 56 -63.41 20.02 -44.45
N GLY A 57 -62.83 21.18 -44.56
CA GLY A 57 -61.79 21.50 -45.55
C GLY A 57 -60.40 21.02 -45.08
N ASP A 58 -60.17 21.03 -43.79
CA ASP A 58 -58.93 20.59 -43.13
C ASP A 58 -58.94 19.09 -42.93
N GLU A 59 -60.11 18.52 -42.53
CA GLU A 59 -60.28 17.06 -42.32
C GLU A 59 -60.24 16.25 -43.61
N GLY A 60 -60.95 16.75 -44.64
CA GLY A 60 -61.02 16.08 -45.94
C GLY A 60 -61.92 14.84 -45.96
N GLU A 61 -61.91 14.11 -47.10
CA GLU A 61 -62.65 12.82 -47.27
C GLU A 61 -61.75 11.61 -46.97
N GLY A 62 -60.67 11.79 -46.09
CA GLY A 62 -59.84 10.71 -45.62
C GLY A 62 -60.58 9.74 -44.70
N ASP A 63 -59.97 8.69 -44.27
CA ASP A 63 -60.37 7.72 -43.28
C ASP A 63 -59.07 7.23 -42.65
N ALA A 64 -58.60 7.92 -41.61
CA ALA A 64 -57.24 7.79 -41.13
C ALA A 64 -57.04 6.53 -40.29
N ASP A 65 -58.03 6.18 -39.48
CA ASP A 65 -58.03 4.95 -38.63
C ASP A 65 -58.51 3.69 -39.43
N GLY A 66 -59.20 3.90 -40.55
CA GLY A 66 -59.69 2.80 -41.42
C GLY A 66 -60.95 2.14 -40.93
N ASP A 67 -61.74 2.79 -40.11
CA ASP A 67 -62.97 2.27 -39.55
C ASP A 67 -64.17 2.34 -40.53
N GLY A 68 -64.08 3.13 -41.56
CA GLY A 68 -65.05 3.33 -42.62
C GLY A 68 -65.90 4.57 -42.47
N ILE A 69 -65.65 5.45 -41.53
CA ILE A 69 -66.15 6.80 -41.39
C ILE A 69 -65.11 7.75 -41.95
N PRO A 70 -65.47 8.68 -42.86
CA PRO A 70 -64.50 9.71 -43.30
C PRO A 70 -64.25 10.74 -42.19
N ASN A 71 -62.97 11.20 -42.08
CA ASN A 71 -62.56 12.14 -41.04
C ASN A 71 -63.51 13.32 -40.82
N LEU A 72 -64.06 13.92 -41.88
CA LEU A 72 -65.05 15.03 -41.78
C LEU A 72 -66.40 14.65 -41.15
N ARG A 73 -66.55 13.42 -40.64
CA ARG A 73 -67.75 12.90 -39.94
C ARG A 73 -67.38 11.96 -38.81
N ASP A 74 -66.14 11.86 -38.59
CA ASP A 74 -65.56 11.09 -37.48
C ASP A 74 -65.22 12.10 -36.39
N THR A 75 -65.44 11.79 -35.20
CA THR A 75 -65.08 12.61 -34.03
C THR A 75 -63.88 12.10 -33.30
N ASP A 76 -63.19 11.07 -33.87
CA ASP A 76 -62.00 10.42 -33.37
C ASP A 76 -61.26 9.82 -34.60
N SER A 77 -60.71 10.75 -35.44
CA SER A 77 -60.29 10.45 -36.80
C SER A 77 -59.10 9.54 -36.93
N ASP A 78 -58.20 9.46 -35.95
CA ASP A 78 -57.05 8.56 -35.92
C ASP A 78 -57.30 7.30 -35.07
N GLY A 79 -58.46 7.27 -34.30
CA GLY A 79 -58.91 6.12 -33.55
C GLY A 79 -58.10 5.82 -32.29
N ASP A 80 -57.46 6.80 -31.71
CA ASP A 80 -56.66 6.66 -30.52
C ASP A 80 -57.48 6.75 -29.22
N GLY A 81 -58.73 7.28 -29.29
CA GLY A 81 -59.70 7.40 -28.19
C GLY A 81 -59.76 8.80 -27.59
N ILE A 82 -59.05 9.77 -28.12
CA ILE A 82 -59.24 11.20 -27.86
C ILE A 82 -60.13 11.74 -28.96
N ASN A 83 -61.00 12.68 -28.67
CA ASN A 83 -61.85 13.25 -29.75
C ASN A 83 -61.15 14.38 -30.41
N ASP A 84 -61.27 14.48 -31.75
CA ASP A 84 -60.71 15.53 -32.61
C ASP A 84 -60.96 16.93 -32.07
N GLY A 85 -62.16 17.18 -31.50
CA GLY A 85 -62.50 18.46 -30.87
C GLY A 85 -61.73 18.80 -29.59
N VAL A 86 -61.03 17.85 -29.00
CA VAL A 86 -60.05 18.06 -27.88
C VAL A 86 -58.72 18.44 -28.47
N GLU A 87 -58.32 17.79 -29.53
CA GLU A 87 -57.05 17.95 -30.23
C GLU A 87 -57.02 19.14 -31.23
N ALA A 88 -58.19 19.69 -31.55
CA ALA A 88 -58.31 20.84 -32.38
C ALA A 88 -57.56 22.11 -31.90
N GLY A 89 -57.23 22.14 -30.61
CA GLY A 89 -56.52 23.25 -29.96
C GLY A 89 -57.40 24.44 -29.57
N ASP A 90 -58.50 24.68 -30.24
CA ASP A 90 -59.49 25.70 -29.86
C ASP A 90 -60.91 25.34 -30.35
N SER A 91 -61.86 26.20 -30.20
CA SER A 91 -63.27 25.99 -30.60
C SER A 91 -63.71 26.78 -31.83
N ASP A 92 -62.81 27.17 -32.68
CA ASP A 92 -63.05 27.95 -33.88
C ASP A 92 -62.60 27.22 -35.15
N CYS A 93 -63.51 26.51 -35.82
CA CYS A 93 -63.24 25.76 -37.03
C CYS A 93 -62.68 26.59 -38.23
N GLN A 94 -62.29 27.82 -38.06
CA GLN A 94 -61.62 28.67 -39.04
C GLN A 94 -60.12 28.86 -38.72
N THR A 95 -59.67 28.35 -37.62
CA THR A 95 -58.25 28.23 -37.30
C THR A 95 -57.72 26.91 -37.86
N ASP A 96 -56.46 26.92 -38.25
CA ASP A 96 -55.78 25.67 -38.67
C ASP A 96 -55.68 24.75 -37.42
N PRO A 97 -55.93 23.43 -37.51
CA PRO A 97 -55.73 22.50 -36.40
C PRO A 97 -54.30 22.53 -35.87
N VAL A 98 -54.11 22.21 -34.60
CA VAL A 98 -52.81 22.18 -33.94
C VAL A 98 -51.97 21.03 -34.53
N ASP A 99 -50.69 21.22 -34.61
CA ASP A 99 -49.62 20.28 -34.95
C ASP A 99 -48.51 20.53 -33.89
N SER A 100 -48.58 19.81 -32.80
CA SER A 100 -47.84 20.07 -31.56
C SER A 100 -46.34 19.83 -31.75
N ASP A 101 -45.93 18.75 -32.42
CA ASP A 101 -44.57 18.37 -32.65
C ASP A 101 -43.98 18.99 -33.96
N ARG A 102 -44.90 19.50 -34.85
CA ARG A 102 -44.57 20.14 -36.12
C ARG A 102 -43.97 19.21 -37.18
N ASP A 103 -44.40 17.97 -37.17
CA ASP A 103 -44.00 16.98 -38.17
C ASP A 103 -44.78 17.12 -39.47
N GLY A 104 -45.92 17.82 -39.45
CA GLY A 104 -46.80 18.09 -40.55
C GLY A 104 -48.07 17.25 -40.56
N THR A 105 -48.31 16.46 -39.53
CA THR A 105 -49.56 15.78 -39.23
C THR A 105 -50.23 16.57 -38.11
N PRO A 106 -51.47 17.06 -38.26
CA PRO A 106 -52.22 17.69 -37.15
C PRO A 106 -52.54 16.68 -36.06
N ASP A 107 -52.58 17.13 -34.81
CA ASP A 107 -52.78 16.29 -33.61
C ASP A 107 -53.97 15.33 -33.77
N TYR A 108 -55.13 15.74 -34.26
CA TYR A 108 -56.31 14.90 -34.49
C TYR A 108 -56.15 13.76 -35.52
N LEU A 109 -55.02 13.69 -36.20
CA LEU A 109 -54.62 12.65 -37.17
C LEU A 109 -53.34 11.97 -36.80
N ASP A 110 -52.75 12.35 -35.66
CA ASP A 110 -51.49 11.84 -35.18
C ASP A 110 -51.67 11.00 -33.94
N LEU A 111 -51.19 9.82 -33.94
CA LEU A 111 -51.26 8.93 -32.78
C LEU A 111 -50.20 9.22 -31.70
N ASP A 112 -49.32 10.24 -31.96
CA ASP A 112 -48.17 10.59 -31.11
C ASP A 112 -47.90 12.10 -31.31
N SER A 113 -48.87 12.94 -30.89
CA SER A 113 -48.94 14.37 -31.19
C SER A 113 -47.79 15.20 -30.67
N ASN A 114 -47.06 14.72 -29.64
CA ASN A 114 -45.89 15.40 -29.11
C ASN A 114 -44.55 14.79 -29.64
N GLY A 115 -44.62 13.71 -30.42
CA GLY A 115 -43.45 13.06 -31.04
C GLY A 115 -42.52 12.38 -30.05
N ASP A 116 -42.99 12.01 -28.87
CA ASP A 116 -42.19 11.41 -27.79
C ASP A 116 -42.10 9.87 -27.86
N GLY A 117 -42.87 9.24 -28.72
CA GLY A 117 -42.92 7.81 -28.92
C GLY A 117 -43.97 7.08 -28.05
N VAL A 118 -44.69 7.80 -27.19
CA VAL A 118 -45.83 7.31 -26.41
C VAL A 118 -47.10 7.75 -27.16
N ARG A 119 -48.06 6.83 -27.31
CA ARG A 119 -49.31 7.18 -28.02
C ARG A 119 -50.23 7.99 -27.17
N ASP A 120 -50.89 8.99 -27.74
CA ASP A 120 -51.84 9.91 -27.10
C ASP A 120 -52.96 9.20 -26.39
N GLY A 121 -53.54 8.16 -27.00
CA GLY A 121 -54.54 7.33 -26.38
C GLY A 121 -54.09 6.55 -25.14
N THR A 122 -52.78 6.52 -24.87
CA THR A 122 -52.20 6.00 -23.64
C THR A 122 -52.09 7.09 -22.59
N SER A 123 -51.59 8.25 -22.97
CA SER A 123 -51.47 9.43 -22.09
C SER A 123 -52.79 10.03 -21.76
N GLY A 124 -53.65 10.28 -22.78
CA GLY A 124 -55.00 10.82 -22.66
C GLY A 124 -55.04 12.35 -22.43
N PRO A 125 -56.20 12.97 -22.57
CA PRO A 125 -56.33 14.42 -22.54
C PRO A 125 -56.48 15.03 -21.14
N ALA A 126 -55.90 14.40 -20.12
CA ALA A 126 -55.83 14.95 -18.76
C ALA A 126 -54.71 16.03 -18.68
N ASP A 127 -54.50 16.59 -17.54
CA ASP A 127 -53.39 17.48 -17.19
C ASP A 127 -53.02 17.00 -15.78
N PHE A 128 -52.09 16.04 -15.75
CA PHE A 128 -51.83 15.24 -14.53
C PHE A 128 -51.02 16.04 -13.49
N ASP A 129 -49.97 16.74 -13.96
CA ASP A 129 -49.14 17.55 -13.06
C ASP A 129 -49.72 18.95 -12.80
N GLY A 130 -50.69 19.40 -13.64
CA GLY A 130 -51.38 20.68 -13.51
C GLY A 130 -50.59 21.88 -14.03
N ASP A 131 -49.67 21.68 -14.93
CA ASP A 131 -48.83 22.72 -15.50
C ASP A 131 -49.55 23.49 -16.64
N GLY A 132 -50.60 22.93 -17.18
CA GLY A 132 -51.50 23.51 -18.20
C GLY A 132 -51.26 22.95 -19.58
N ILE A 133 -50.46 21.91 -19.73
CA ILE A 133 -50.27 21.13 -20.95
C ILE A 133 -51.08 19.82 -20.74
N PRO A 134 -51.95 19.40 -21.67
CA PRO A 134 -52.63 18.10 -21.57
C PRO A 134 -51.60 16.95 -21.78
N ASP A 135 -51.84 15.81 -21.09
CA ASP A 135 -50.95 14.66 -21.05
C ASP A 135 -50.61 14.08 -22.45
N ASP A 136 -51.54 14.18 -23.41
CA ASP A 136 -51.41 13.74 -24.81
C ASP A 136 -50.35 14.53 -25.60
N VAL A 137 -50.11 15.77 -25.22
CA VAL A 137 -49.11 16.66 -25.83
C VAL A 137 -48.00 17.05 -24.87
N ASP A 138 -47.94 16.49 -23.70
CA ASP A 138 -46.90 16.70 -22.72
C ASP A 138 -45.78 15.66 -22.88
N GLN A 139 -44.54 16.11 -22.82
CA GLN A 139 -43.35 15.23 -22.87
C GLN A 139 -42.85 14.75 -21.51
N ASP A 140 -43.49 15.23 -20.43
CA ASP A 140 -43.15 14.97 -19.00
C ASP A 140 -44.45 15.03 -18.18
N VAL A 141 -45.26 13.97 -18.28
CA VAL A 141 -46.67 13.95 -17.83
C VAL A 141 -46.86 14.19 -16.34
N ASP A 142 -45.93 13.79 -15.50
CA ASP A 142 -46.00 13.99 -14.05
C ASP A 142 -45.14 15.15 -13.54
N GLY A 143 -44.31 15.74 -14.43
CA GLY A 143 -43.54 16.96 -14.16
C GLY A 143 -42.32 16.75 -13.28
N ASP A 144 -41.74 15.57 -13.28
CA ASP A 144 -40.61 15.22 -12.44
C ASP A 144 -39.25 15.50 -13.08
N ASN A 145 -39.19 15.81 -14.38
CA ASN A 145 -38.07 16.07 -15.30
C ASN A 145 -37.43 14.80 -15.89
N ILE A 146 -38.06 13.67 -15.77
CA ILE A 146 -37.80 12.51 -16.59
C ILE A 146 -38.79 12.51 -17.76
N LEU A 147 -38.34 12.27 -18.95
CA LEU A 147 -39.21 12.33 -20.11
C LEU A 147 -39.98 11.03 -20.31
N ASN A 148 -41.26 11.14 -20.70
CA ASN A 148 -42.19 9.99 -20.94
C ASN A 148 -41.52 8.81 -21.67
N PRO A 149 -40.72 8.98 -22.75
CA PRO A 149 -40.08 7.85 -23.44
C PRO A 149 -39.10 7.04 -22.58
N ILE A 150 -38.53 7.65 -21.57
CA ILE A 150 -37.59 6.98 -20.62
C ILE A 150 -38.44 6.12 -19.66
N GLU A 151 -39.52 6.68 -19.15
CA GLU A 151 -40.39 6.05 -18.19
C GLU A 151 -41.33 5.02 -18.83
N PHE A 152 -41.80 5.28 -20.03
CA PHE A 152 -42.60 4.31 -20.76
C PHE A 152 -41.83 3.07 -21.17
N GLY A 153 -40.54 3.28 -21.52
CA GLY A 153 -39.65 2.23 -21.94
C GLY A 153 -39.90 1.71 -23.38
N PRO A 154 -39.19 0.70 -23.85
CA PRO A 154 -39.21 0.26 -25.25
C PRO A 154 -40.38 -0.68 -25.59
N GLY A 155 -41.29 -0.94 -24.68
CA GLY A 155 -42.38 -1.90 -24.82
C GLY A 155 -43.67 -1.27 -25.38
N PRO A 156 -44.69 -2.07 -25.70
CA PRO A 156 -46.02 -1.59 -26.08
C PRO A 156 -46.95 -1.24 -24.90
N GLU A 157 -46.50 -1.47 -23.70
CA GLU A 157 -47.24 -1.23 -22.44
C GLU A 157 -46.34 -0.38 -21.54
N ALA A 158 -46.88 0.57 -20.83
CA ALA A 158 -46.15 1.37 -19.84
C ALA A 158 -45.54 0.46 -18.76
N ILE A 159 -44.38 0.79 -18.29
CA ILE A 159 -43.71 0.11 -17.17
C ILE A 159 -44.43 0.52 -15.88
N ASP A 160 -44.52 -0.39 -14.93
CA ASP A 160 -44.99 -0.24 -13.56
C ASP A 160 -43.97 -1.04 -12.73
N THR A 161 -42.92 -0.31 -12.29
CA THR A 161 -41.69 -0.91 -11.73
C THR A 161 -41.99 -1.58 -10.38
N ASP A 162 -42.69 -0.93 -9.45
CA ASP A 162 -43.01 -1.44 -8.13
C ASP A 162 -44.27 -2.33 -8.13
N ARG A 163 -45.09 -2.27 -9.20
CA ARG A 163 -46.31 -3.03 -9.43
C ARG A 163 -47.46 -2.67 -8.46
N ASP A 164 -47.55 -1.41 -8.11
CA ASP A 164 -48.65 -0.88 -7.29
C ASP A 164 -49.89 -0.58 -8.13
N GLY A 165 -49.78 -0.48 -9.44
CA GLY A 165 -50.80 -0.25 -10.45
C GLY A 165 -50.81 1.16 -11.00
N THR A 166 -49.85 2.00 -10.65
CA THR A 166 -49.51 3.29 -11.26
C THR A 166 -48.35 3.06 -12.21
N PRO A 167 -48.43 3.40 -13.49
CA PRO A 167 -47.30 3.32 -14.38
C PRO A 167 -46.27 4.40 -14.04
N ASP A 168 -44.97 4.09 -14.23
CA ASP A 168 -43.84 5.00 -13.94
C ASP A 168 -44.08 6.42 -14.49
N VAL A 169 -44.59 6.56 -15.70
CA VAL A 169 -44.94 7.85 -16.36
C VAL A 169 -45.95 8.71 -15.59
N ARG A 170 -46.47 8.24 -14.48
CA ARG A 170 -47.41 8.95 -13.61
C ARG A 170 -47.20 8.62 -12.13
N ASP A 171 -46.06 8.06 -11.82
CA ASP A 171 -45.63 7.73 -10.48
C ASP A 171 -44.52 8.69 -10.08
N ALA A 172 -44.53 9.23 -8.93
CA ALA A 172 -43.51 10.14 -8.44
C ALA A 172 -42.43 9.41 -7.63
N ASP A 173 -42.54 8.07 -7.50
CA ASP A 173 -41.63 7.18 -6.77
C ASP A 173 -41.78 5.77 -7.38
N SER A 174 -41.24 5.61 -8.58
CA SER A 174 -41.49 4.48 -9.48
C SER A 174 -41.10 3.12 -8.91
N ASP A 175 -40.07 3.05 -8.06
CA ASP A 175 -39.60 1.81 -7.43
C ASP A 175 -40.02 1.69 -5.96
N ASN A 176 -40.66 2.73 -5.42
CA ASN A 176 -41.26 2.80 -4.08
C ASN A 176 -40.19 2.67 -2.97
N ASP A 177 -39.06 3.30 -3.15
CA ASP A 177 -37.95 3.29 -2.22
C ASP A 177 -37.92 4.49 -1.27
N THR A 178 -38.82 5.49 -1.47
CA THR A 178 -38.97 6.72 -0.70
C THR A 178 -38.12 7.91 -1.17
N ILE A 179 -37.38 7.78 -2.24
CA ILE A 179 -36.80 8.89 -2.99
C ILE A 179 -37.77 9.18 -4.16
N SER A 180 -37.92 10.42 -4.56
CA SER A 180 -38.76 10.71 -5.72
C SER A 180 -37.95 10.64 -7.00
N ASP A 181 -38.57 10.18 -8.09
CA ASP A 181 -37.96 10.07 -9.41
C ASP A 181 -37.28 11.37 -9.84
N ARG A 182 -37.87 12.50 -9.47
CA ARG A 182 -37.30 13.83 -9.68
C ARG A 182 -35.91 14.02 -9.06
N HIS A 183 -35.62 13.38 -7.94
CA HIS A 183 -34.33 13.46 -7.25
C HIS A 183 -33.33 12.41 -7.75
N GLU A 184 -33.85 11.28 -8.20
CA GLU A 184 -33.02 10.17 -8.70
C GLU A 184 -32.57 10.38 -10.14
N THR A 185 -33.43 11.01 -10.93
CA THR A 185 -33.16 11.28 -12.34
C THR A 185 -33.12 10.01 -13.21
N GLY A 186 -33.08 10.20 -14.55
CA GLY A 186 -32.89 9.05 -15.48
C GLY A 186 -31.44 8.63 -15.65
N LEU A 187 -30.57 8.85 -14.64
CA LEU A 187 -29.19 8.37 -14.61
C LEU A 187 -29.15 6.90 -14.21
N ASP A 188 -28.03 6.24 -14.43
CA ASP A 188 -27.72 4.84 -14.11
C ASP A 188 -26.34 4.89 -13.46
N ALA A 189 -26.32 4.96 -12.12
CA ALA A 189 -25.14 5.25 -11.33
C ALA A 189 -24.13 4.07 -11.39
N ASP A 190 -24.59 2.84 -11.19
CA ASP A 190 -23.78 1.63 -11.23
C ASP A 190 -23.57 1.07 -12.65
N ARG A 191 -24.34 1.55 -13.64
CA ARG A 191 -24.31 1.15 -15.06
C ARG A 191 -24.70 -0.31 -15.32
N ASP A 192 -25.61 -0.83 -14.54
CA ASP A 192 -26.15 -2.16 -14.75
C ASP A 192 -27.21 -2.19 -15.86
N GLY A 193 -27.73 -1.05 -16.23
CA GLY A 193 -28.72 -0.82 -17.29
C GLY A 193 -30.11 -0.52 -16.73
N THR A 194 -30.28 -0.39 -15.43
CA THR A 194 -31.46 0.08 -14.70
C THR A 194 -31.21 1.55 -14.32
N PRO A 195 -32.08 2.50 -14.70
CA PRO A 195 -31.95 3.88 -14.22
C PRO A 195 -32.23 3.97 -12.71
N ASN A 196 -31.62 4.93 -12.02
CA ASN A 196 -31.78 5.12 -10.59
C ASN A 196 -33.25 5.13 -10.14
N PHE A 197 -34.14 5.85 -10.78
CA PHE A 197 -35.57 5.93 -10.44
C PHE A 197 -36.34 4.59 -10.56
N ARG A 198 -35.66 3.51 -10.89
CA ARG A 198 -36.19 2.14 -10.98
C ARG A 198 -35.33 1.14 -10.23
N ASP A 199 -34.29 1.61 -9.57
CA ASP A 199 -33.32 0.78 -8.89
C ASP A 199 -33.30 1.14 -7.40
N THR A 200 -33.63 0.24 -6.54
CA THR A 200 -33.68 0.43 -5.09
C THR A 200 -32.31 0.32 -4.40
N ASP A 201 -31.23 0.20 -5.19
CA ASP A 201 -29.82 0.09 -4.76
C ASP A 201 -28.98 0.66 -5.92
N ALA A 202 -29.17 1.97 -6.19
CA ALA A 202 -28.73 2.65 -7.42
C ALA A 202 -27.22 2.65 -7.67
N ASP A 203 -26.40 2.58 -6.62
CA ASP A 203 -24.95 2.47 -6.73
C ASP A 203 -24.43 1.03 -6.55
N ASN A 204 -25.36 0.09 -6.20
CA ASN A 204 -25.13 -1.35 -6.06
C ASN A 204 -24.08 -1.70 -4.99
N ASP A 205 -24.07 -0.96 -3.91
CA ASP A 205 -23.18 -1.18 -2.76
C ASP A 205 -23.75 -2.16 -1.73
N THR A 206 -25.04 -2.50 -1.85
CA THR A 206 -25.85 -3.37 -0.97
C THR A 206 -26.56 -2.67 0.19
N ILE A 207 -26.40 -1.38 0.35
CA ILE A 207 -27.31 -0.56 1.15
C ILE A 207 -28.46 -0.13 0.24
N LEU A 208 -29.64 -0.04 0.75
CA LEU A 208 -30.78 0.39 -0.07
C LEU A 208 -30.90 1.91 -0.07
N ASP A 209 -31.23 2.50 -1.19
CA ASP A 209 -31.41 3.94 -1.39
C ASP A 209 -32.32 4.57 -0.32
N SER A 210 -33.39 3.87 0.07
CA SER A 210 -34.29 4.25 1.18
C SER A 210 -33.56 4.40 2.54
N VAL A 211 -32.42 3.78 2.73
CA VAL A 211 -31.60 3.91 3.95
C VAL A 211 -30.70 5.12 3.83
N GLU A 212 -30.18 5.37 2.66
CA GLU A 212 -29.21 6.43 2.38
C GLU A 212 -29.87 7.78 2.14
N ALA A 213 -31.11 7.79 1.68
CA ALA A 213 -31.92 9.01 1.51
C ALA A 213 -31.97 9.92 2.75
N GLY A 214 -31.80 9.34 3.93
CA GLY A 214 -31.80 10.05 5.21
C GLY A 214 -33.17 10.19 5.86
N ASP A 215 -34.28 10.27 5.12
CA ASP A 215 -35.64 10.24 5.62
C ASP A 215 -36.61 9.61 4.60
N GLY A 216 -37.88 9.49 4.92
CA GLY A 216 -38.90 8.92 4.04
C GLY A 216 -39.90 9.96 3.52
N ASP A 217 -39.47 11.18 3.25
CA ASP A 217 -40.30 12.28 2.74
C ASP A 217 -39.89 12.61 1.30
N LEU A 218 -40.68 12.15 0.33
CA LEU A 218 -40.46 12.37 -1.13
C LEU A 218 -40.21 13.82 -1.53
N THR A 219 -40.53 14.78 -0.67
CA THR A 219 -40.36 16.21 -0.93
C THR A 219 -38.99 16.76 -0.46
N THR A 220 -38.24 15.99 0.30
CA THR A 220 -36.91 16.36 0.75
C THR A 220 -35.87 15.93 -0.28
N VAL A 221 -34.81 16.72 -0.37
CA VAL A 221 -33.64 16.36 -1.20
C VAL A 221 -32.90 15.25 -0.46
N PRO A 222 -32.54 14.16 -1.13
CA PRO A 222 -31.75 13.10 -0.54
C PRO A 222 -30.46 13.62 0.11
N ARG A 223 -29.95 12.87 1.09
CA ARG A 223 -28.74 13.22 1.80
C ARG A 223 -27.54 13.31 0.84
N VAL A 224 -26.66 14.25 1.10
CA VAL A 224 -25.34 14.39 0.48
C VAL A 224 -24.36 14.65 1.60
N CYS A 225 -23.30 13.88 1.69
CA CYS A 225 -22.28 14.06 2.70
C CYS A 225 -21.58 15.42 2.56
N GLU A 226 -21.47 16.19 3.65
CA GLU A 226 -20.88 17.54 3.64
C GLU A 226 -19.33 17.51 3.76
N ASN A 227 -18.75 16.38 4.16
CA ASN A 227 -17.34 16.24 4.53
C ASN A 227 -16.52 15.39 3.56
N GLU A 228 -16.99 15.22 2.35
CA GLU A 228 -16.27 14.49 1.30
C GLU A 228 -14.82 14.97 1.15
N VAL A 229 -13.89 14.06 1.00
CA VAL A 229 -12.47 14.35 0.83
C VAL A 229 -11.99 14.01 -0.59
N ASP A 230 -11.00 14.73 -1.08
CA ASP A 230 -10.28 14.30 -2.29
C ASP A 230 -9.17 13.31 -1.87
N PRO A 231 -9.37 12.01 -2.09
CA PRO A 231 -8.44 10.98 -1.63
C PRO A 231 -7.05 11.13 -2.26
N THR A 232 -6.94 11.85 -3.39
CA THR A 232 -5.65 12.12 -4.04
C THR A 232 -4.83 13.18 -3.30
N THR A 233 -5.45 13.95 -2.42
CA THR A 233 -4.82 15.03 -1.65
C THR A 233 -4.45 14.62 -0.25
N CYS A 234 -4.93 13.47 0.23
CA CYS A 234 -4.65 12.96 1.57
C CYS A 234 -3.17 12.73 1.81
N ASN A 235 -2.66 13.22 2.93
CA ASN A 235 -1.28 12.99 3.34
C ASN A 235 -1.16 11.67 4.11
N ALA A 236 -0.14 10.87 3.78
CA ALA A 236 0.16 9.58 4.40
C ALA A 236 0.52 9.62 5.90
N SER A 237 0.37 10.75 6.55
CA SER A 237 0.60 10.95 7.99
C SER A 237 -0.65 11.46 8.72
N GLY A 238 -1.85 11.12 8.23
CA GLY A 238 -3.10 11.45 8.93
C GLY A 238 -3.38 12.95 9.04
N GLY A 239 -3.07 13.76 8.04
CA GLY A 239 -3.28 15.19 8.14
C GLY A 239 -3.80 15.84 6.86
N GLU A 240 -4.93 16.50 7.01
CA GLU A 240 -5.57 17.42 6.06
C GLU A 240 -5.68 16.88 4.62
N CYS A 241 -6.73 16.11 4.35
CA CYS A 241 -7.28 15.96 3.02
C CYS A 241 -7.94 17.28 2.58
N MET A 242 -7.92 17.62 1.31
CA MET A 242 -8.76 18.71 0.81
C MET A 242 -10.17 18.16 0.60
N LEU A 243 -11.18 18.93 1.00
CA LEU A 243 -12.56 18.60 0.69
C LEU A 243 -12.72 18.56 -0.84
N GLY A 244 -13.23 17.47 -1.35
CA GLY A 244 -13.42 17.19 -2.76
C GLY A 244 -14.84 16.77 -3.04
N ARG A 245 -15.80 17.66 -2.76
CA ARG A 245 -17.21 17.39 -3.01
C ARG A 245 -17.45 17.16 -4.49
N ASP A 246 -18.07 16.04 -4.84
CA ASP A 246 -18.47 15.75 -6.22
C ASP A 246 -19.95 16.06 -6.51
N ASP A 247 -20.73 16.34 -5.46
CA ASP A 247 -22.14 16.72 -5.51
C ASP A 247 -23.11 15.55 -5.86
N PHE A 248 -22.68 14.26 -5.75
CA PHE A 248 -23.60 13.14 -5.81
C PHE A 248 -24.40 13.00 -4.50
N ALA A 249 -25.58 12.43 -4.59
CA ALA A 249 -26.35 12.06 -3.41
C ALA A 249 -25.87 10.69 -2.91
N ASP A 250 -25.92 10.48 -1.60
CA ASP A 250 -25.38 9.29 -0.94
C ASP A 250 -25.91 7.98 -1.55
N PHE A 251 -27.20 7.90 -1.91
CA PHE A 251 -27.82 6.75 -2.55
C PHE A 251 -27.27 6.40 -3.95
N ALA A 252 -26.54 7.29 -4.58
CA ALA A 252 -25.97 7.13 -5.91
C ALA A 252 -24.45 7.27 -5.89
N ASP A 253 -23.83 7.22 -4.71
CA ASP A 253 -22.39 7.32 -4.48
C ASP A 253 -21.89 6.15 -3.62
N PHE A 254 -21.19 5.25 -4.23
CA PHE A 254 -20.63 4.05 -3.60
C PHE A 254 -19.67 4.32 -2.42
N ASP A 255 -19.12 5.53 -2.30
CA ASP A 255 -18.10 5.96 -1.32
C ASP A 255 -18.38 7.42 -0.96
N SER A 256 -19.46 7.64 -0.19
CA SER A 256 -20.10 8.94 0.04
C SER A 256 -19.21 10.02 0.64
N ASP A 257 -18.13 9.69 1.34
CA ASP A 257 -17.15 10.66 1.83
C ASP A 257 -15.85 10.68 1.03
N ASN A 258 -15.76 9.79 0.04
CA ASN A 258 -14.62 9.64 -0.88
C ASN A 258 -13.30 9.27 -0.18
N ASP A 259 -13.33 8.56 0.94
CA ASP A 259 -12.13 8.11 1.65
C ASP A 259 -11.47 6.89 0.99
N GLY A 260 -12.21 6.21 0.12
CA GLY A 260 -11.80 5.01 -0.62
C GLY A 260 -12.25 3.70 0.03
N LEU A 261 -13.05 3.76 1.09
CA LEU A 261 -13.80 2.67 1.69
C LEU A 261 -15.26 2.83 1.25
N GLY A 262 -15.89 1.83 0.70
CA GLY A 262 -17.28 1.94 0.27
C GLY A 262 -18.24 1.87 1.46
N ASP A 263 -19.41 2.53 1.34
CA ASP A 263 -20.39 2.71 2.42
C ASP A 263 -20.81 1.40 3.08
N ALA A 264 -21.02 0.33 2.31
CA ALA A 264 -21.30 -1.01 2.85
C ALA A 264 -20.11 -1.64 3.61
N GLU A 265 -18.88 -1.33 3.23
CA GLU A 265 -17.70 -1.76 4.00
C GLU A 265 -17.66 -1.02 5.32
N GLU A 266 -18.00 0.27 5.34
CA GLU A 266 -18.08 1.10 6.53
C GLU A 266 -19.17 0.64 7.48
N GLU A 267 -20.38 0.35 6.99
CA GLU A 267 -21.43 -0.23 7.83
C GLU A 267 -20.97 -1.54 8.49
N SER A 268 -20.20 -2.36 7.78
CA SER A 268 -19.66 -3.61 8.31
C SER A 268 -18.59 -3.40 9.38
N LEU A 269 -17.85 -2.30 9.34
CA LEU A 269 -16.85 -1.87 10.32
C LEU A 269 -17.48 -1.09 11.46
N GLY A 270 -18.64 -0.46 11.21
CA GLY A 270 -19.35 0.41 12.14
C GLY A 270 -18.82 1.84 12.12
N THR A 271 -18.18 2.23 11.05
CA THR A 271 -17.76 3.59 10.74
C THR A 271 -18.91 4.40 10.13
N ASN A 272 -18.71 5.66 9.85
CA ASN A 272 -19.72 6.57 9.35
C ASN A 272 -19.45 6.93 7.88
N PRO A 273 -20.27 6.51 6.92
CA PRO A 273 -20.07 6.75 5.49
C PRO A 273 -19.93 8.22 5.06
N CYS A 274 -20.16 9.15 5.96
CA CYS A 274 -19.99 10.59 5.71
C CYS A 274 -18.83 11.23 6.47
N GLU A 275 -17.95 10.47 7.08
CA GLU A 275 -16.84 11.02 7.88
C GLU A 275 -15.55 10.24 7.63
N PHE A 276 -14.63 10.75 6.85
CA PHE A 276 -13.29 10.21 6.56
C PHE A 276 -12.54 9.59 7.78
N ASP A 277 -12.83 10.04 9.00
CA ASP A 277 -12.22 9.65 10.26
C ASP A 277 -13.30 9.66 11.34
N THR A 278 -14.01 8.54 11.47
CA THR A 278 -15.18 8.38 12.36
C THR A 278 -14.86 8.67 13.83
N ASP A 279 -13.69 8.32 14.32
CA ASP A 279 -13.34 8.46 15.74
C ASP A 279 -12.54 9.72 16.04
N GLY A 280 -12.06 10.44 15.03
CA GLY A 280 -11.43 11.74 15.12
C GLY A 280 -10.01 11.69 15.66
N ASP A 281 -9.28 10.57 15.48
CA ASP A 281 -7.92 10.43 15.98
C ASP A 281 -6.86 10.93 14.98
N GLY A 282 -7.25 11.14 13.71
CA GLY A 282 -6.44 11.70 12.63
C GLY A 282 -5.91 10.64 11.65
N GLU A 283 -6.31 9.40 11.80
CA GLU A 283 -6.15 8.32 10.83
C GLU A 283 -7.51 8.10 10.14
N GLY A 284 -7.56 7.77 8.86
CA GLY A 284 -8.82 7.60 8.14
C GLY A 284 -9.34 6.17 8.21
N ASP A 285 -10.67 6.01 8.14
CA ASP A 285 -11.38 4.74 8.29
C ASP A 285 -10.88 3.65 7.34
N LEU A 286 -10.56 4.02 6.09
CA LEU A 286 -9.93 3.11 5.12
C LEU A 286 -8.60 2.51 5.63
N ALA A 287 -7.76 3.33 6.25
CA ALA A 287 -6.46 2.86 6.74
C ALA A 287 -6.63 1.95 7.95
N GLU A 288 -7.54 2.29 8.84
CA GLU A 288 -7.84 1.56 10.05
C GLU A 288 -8.58 0.26 9.74
N GLY A 289 -9.55 0.28 8.83
CA GLY A 289 -10.24 -0.89 8.32
C GLY A 289 -9.28 -1.89 7.66
N ALA A 290 -8.35 -1.41 6.84
CA ALA A 290 -7.30 -2.23 6.25
C ALA A 290 -6.36 -2.82 7.32
N TYR A 291 -6.01 -2.05 8.35
CA TYR A 291 -5.21 -2.52 9.48
C TYR A 291 -5.93 -3.59 10.27
N GLU A 292 -7.22 -3.41 10.56
CA GLU A 292 -8.05 -4.41 11.24
C GLU A 292 -8.20 -5.69 10.44
N GLN A 293 -8.50 -5.59 9.17
CA GLN A 293 -8.65 -6.76 8.30
C GLN A 293 -7.41 -7.67 8.34
N TYR A 294 -6.22 -7.08 8.39
CA TYR A 294 -4.97 -7.83 8.42
C TYR A 294 -4.60 -8.35 9.82
N ASN A 295 -4.73 -7.51 10.85
CA ASN A 295 -4.20 -7.81 12.19
C ASN A 295 -5.24 -8.43 13.13
N CYS A 296 -6.54 -8.37 12.75
CA CYS A 296 -7.65 -8.87 13.54
C CYS A 296 -8.49 -9.97 12.83
N PRO A 297 -7.88 -11.02 12.27
CA PRO A 297 -8.62 -12.06 11.57
C PRO A 297 -9.46 -12.85 12.57
N GLY A 298 -10.73 -12.50 12.71
CA GLY A 298 -11.67 -13.18 13.62
C GLY A 298 -12.26 -12.30 14.73
N GLY A 299 -12.05 -10.99 14.68
CA GLY A 299 -12.77 -10.01 15.49
C GLY A 299 -12.47 -10.01 16.98
N SER A 300 -11.28 -10.45 17.42
CA SER A 300 -10.91 -10.37 18.84
C SER A 300 -9.40 -10.18 19.06
N GLY A 301 -9.02 -9.07 19.65
CA GLY A 301 -7.63 -8.71 19.97
C GLY A 301 -7.51 -7.26 20.42
N THR A 302 -6.31 -6.81 20.71
CA THR A 302 -6.00 -5.40 21.06
C THR A 302 -5.96 -4.49 19.83
N ASP A 303 -5.89 -5.08 18.65
CA ASP A 303 -5.79 -4.41 17.36
C ASP A 303 -7.13 -4.49 16.59
N CYS A 304 -8.24 -4.78 17.30
CA CYS A 304 -9.59 -4.83 16.75
C CYS A 304 -10.40 -3.62 17.23
N GLY A 305 -11.18 -3.01 16.36
CA GLY A 305 -12.02 -1.82 16.64
C GLY A 305 -11.20 -0.52 16.58
N CYS A 306 -10.15 -0.48 15.79
CA CYS A 306 -9.37 0.74 15.57
C CYS A 306 -10.18 1.76 14.78
N ALA A 307 -10.92 1.37 13.78
CA ALA A 307 -11.74 2.25 12.96
C ALA A 307 -12.88 2.97 13.73
N THR A 308 -13.19 2.57 14.94
CA THR A 308 -14.25 3.16 15.77
C THR A 308 -13.79 3.60 17.16
N SER A 309 -12.50 3.63 17.43
CA SER A 309 -11.98 3.87 18.77
C SER A 309 -10.65 4.61 18.82
N ALA A 310 -10.68 5.91 19.01
CA ALA A 310 -9.50 6.79 19.21
C ALA A 310 -8.50 6.33 20.30
N SER A 311 -8.74 5.21 20.97
CA SER A 311 -7.79 4.58 21.88
C SER A 311 -6.89 3.52 21.19
N CYS A 312 -7.21 3.11 19.98
CA CYS A 312 -6.39 2.33 19.09
C CYS A 312 -5.80 3.28 18.04
N SER A 313 -4.60 3.09 17.62
CA SER A 313 -4.00 3.78 16.49
C SER A 313 -3.09 2.84 15.74
N ILE A 314 -2.95 3.04 14.45
CA ILE A 314 -2.02 2.28 13.62
C ILE A 314 -0.59 2.54 14.14
N PRO A 315 0.17 1.52 14.58
CA PRO A 315 1.51 1.76 15.09
C PRO A 315 2.40 2.48 14.07
N GLU A 316 3.18 3.48 14.49
CA GLU A 316 4.10 4.27 13.62
C GLU A 316 5.02 3.42 12.69
N ARG A 317 5.16 2.13 12.99
CA ARG A 317 5.92 1.17 12.15
C ARG A 317 5.16 0.68 10.91
N HIS A 318 3.86 0.88 10.86
CA HIS A 318 3.02 0.55 9.72
C HIS A 318 2.83 1.79 8.85
N PHE A 319 2.52 1.57 7.60
CA PHE A 319 2.32 2.63 6.64
C PHE A 319 1.30 2.15 5.60
N TYR A 320 0.36 2.99 5.26
CA TYR A 320 -0.61 2.69 4.21
C TYR A 320 -0.49 3.65 3.03
N VAL A 321 -0.95 3.21 1.87
CA VAL A 321 -1.03 4.02 0.66
C VAL A 321 -2.20 3.55 -0.18
N VAL A 322 -3.07 4.49 -0.54
CA VAL A 322 -4.20 4.24 -1.45
C VAL A 322 -3.74 4.43 -2.88
N LEU A 323 -3.91 3.41 -3.72
CA LEU A 323 -3.41 3.38 -5.09
C LEU A 323 -4.51 2.98 -6.10
N PRO A 324 -5.36 3.91 -6.53
CA PRO A 324 -6.31 3.64 -7.60
C PRO A 324 -5.59 3.15 -8.87
N PHE A 325 -6.27 2.31 -9.66
CA PHE A 325 -5.71 1.84 -10.93
C PHE A 325 -5.39 3.01 -11.88
N ALA A 326 -4.21 2.97 -12.50
CA ALA A 326 -3.70 4.03 -13.37
C ALA A 326 -3.58 5.43 -12.72
N GLY A 327 -3.70 5.52 -11.40
CA GLY A 327 -3.51 6.75 -10.65
C GLY A 327 -2.08 7.32 -10.74
N PRO A 328 -1.87 8.57 -10.32
CA PRO A 328 -0.57 9.21 -10.35
C PRO A 328 0.43 8.51 -9.42
N MET A 329 1.72 8.65 -9.75
CA MET A 329 2.78 8.15 -8.86
C MET A 329 2.81 8.97 -7.57
N GLN A 330 2.78 8.30 -6.43
CA GLN A 330 2.89 8.92 -5.12
C GLN A 330 4.29 8.71 -4.54
N GLU A 331 4.90 9.73 -3.98
CA GLU A 331 6.18 9.63 -3.27
C GLU A 331 5.98 9.91 -1.78
N ARG A 332 6.56 9.07 -0.92
CA ARG A 332 6.52 9.21 0.55
C ARG A 332 7.92 9.06 1.12
N ASP A 333 8.22 9.86 2.12
CA ASP A 333 9.46 9.80 2.87
C ASP A 333 9.24 8.98 4.15
N LEU A 334 9.97 7.86 4.29
CA LEU A 334 9.86 6.95 5.42
C LEU A 334 11.16 6.92 6.21
N ASP A 335 11.05 7.06 7.51
CA ASP A 335 12.15 7.02 8.46
C ASP A 335 12.39 5.60 8.98
N PHE A 336 13.66 5.20 9.02
CA PHE A 336 14.06 3.87 9.49
C PHE A 336 15.19 3.97 10.52
N GLY A 337 15.09 3.16 11.56
CA GLY A 337 16.16 2.96 12.52
C GLY A 337 17.27 2.05 11.96
N THR A 338 18.50 2.30 12.38
CA THR A 338 19.64 1.44 12.00
C THR A 338 20.27 0.73 13.20
N THR A 339 19.55 0.63 14.31
CA THR A 339 20.01 -0.09 15.51
C THR A 339 20.06 -1.58 15.25
N ILE A 340 21.20 -2.19 15.56
CA ILE A 340 21.35 -3.66 15.45
C ILE A 340 20.60 -4.33 16.60
N ARG A 341 19.53 -5.04 16.30
CA ARG A 341 18.66 -5.73 17.27
C ARG A 341 18.78 -7.24 17.19
N VAL A 342 19.27 -7.76 16.06
CA VAL A 342 19.36 -9.19 15.76
C VAL A 342 20.77 -9.51 15.29
N ALA A 343 21.45 -10.40 15.97
CA ALA A 343 22.79 -10.86 15.58
C ALA A 343 23.03 -12.34 15.93
N ASP A 344 23.90 -12.95 15.17
CA ASP A 344 24.39 -14.31 15.40
C ASP A 344 25.88 -14.28 15.67
N ILE A 345 26.29 -14.62 16.90
CA ILE A 345 27.65 -14.52 17.35
C ILE A 345 28.30 -15.92 17.39
N PHE A 346 29.29 -16.15 16.57
CA PHE A 346 30.00 -17.42 16.51
C PHE A 346 31.40 -17.32 17.09
N PHE A 347 31.65 -18.05 18.15
CA PHE A 347 32.97 -18.16 18.78
C PHE A 347 33.78 -19.31 18.17
N VAL A 348 34.94 -19.01 17.61
CA VAL A 348 35.85 -20.03 17.10
C VAL A 348 37.21 -19.91 17.77
N THR A 349 37.69 -21.01 18.34
CA THR A 349 38.90 -21.05 19.12
C THR A 349 39.89 -22.00 18.48
N ASP A 350 41.14 -21.52 18.29
CA ASP A 350 42.27 -22.39 18.12
C ASP A 350 42.40 -23.26 19.35
N THR A 351 42.56 -24.56 19.15
CA THR A 351 42.60 -25.56 20.23
C THR A 351 43.95 -26.34 20.27
N THR A 352 44.96 -25.81 19.60
CA THR A 352 46.30 -26.34 19.73
C THR A 352 46.87 -26.16 21.14
N GLY A 353 47.90 -26.90 21.48
CA GLY A 353 48.33 -27.06 22.88
C GLY A 353 48.70 -25.79 23.64
N SER A 354 49.03 -24.70 22.91
CA SER A 354 49.36 -23.40 23.47
C SER A 354 48.13 -22.65 24.03
N MET A 355 46.91 -22.97 23.58
CA MET A 355 45.68 -22.21 23.85
C MET A 355 44.95 -22.59 25.17
N GLY A 356 45.54 -23.40 26.03
CA GLY A 356 44.88 -23.97 27.21
C GLY A 356 44.19 -22.97 28.15
N GLY A 357 44.81 -21.82 28.40
CA GLY A 357 44.22 -20.78 29.25
C GLY A 357 43.01 -20.05 28.60
N THR A 358 43.09 -19.81 27.31
CA THR A 358 42.05 -19.18 26.50
C THR A 358 40.82 -20.10 26.43
N VAL A 359 41.00 -21.37 26.10
CA VAL A 359 39.96 -22.40 26.09
C VAL A 359 39.27 -22.51 27.47
N GLU A 360 40.03 -22.49 28.57
CA GLU A 360 39.45 -22.47 29.91
C GLU A 360 38.68 -21.19 30.25
N ASN A 361 39.10 -20.02 29.73
CA ASN A 361 38.36 -18.77 29.90
C ASN A 361 37.02 -18.82 29.12
N VAL A 362 37.05 -19.28 27.87
CA VAL A 362 35.83 -19.51 27.09
C VAL A 362 34.87 -20.39 27.83
N LYS A 363 35.31 -21.58 28.32
CA LYS A 363 34.48 -22.51 29.07
C LYS A 363 33.84 -21.89 30.33
N ARG A 364 34.56 -21.03 31.03
CA ARG A 364 34.07 -20.43 32.30
C ARG A 364 33.18 -19.23 32.09
N SER A 365 33.27 -18.59 30.95
CA SER A 365 32.62 -17.28 30.72
C SER A 365 31.29 -17.35 29.96
N VAL A 366 30.87 -18.52 29.46
CA VAL A 366 29.75 -18.61 28.51
C VAL A 366 28.41 -18.37 29.16
N ALA A 367 28.05 -19.20 30.15
CA ALA A 367 26.71 -19.15 30.77
C ALA A 367 26.84 -18.91 32.28
N GLY A 368 25.82 -18.28 32.83
CA GLY A 368 25.73 -17.90 34.24
C GLY A 368 25.60 -16.39 34.44
N ALA A 369 25.35 -15.97 35.67
CA ALA A 369 25.18 -14.55 35.96
C ALA A 369 26.48 -13.77 35.66
N GLY A 370 26.37 -12.72 34.84
CA GLY A 370 27.50 -11.96 34.34
C GLY A 370 28.35 -12.68 33.27
N GLY A 371 27.81 -13.74 32.62
CA GLY A 371 28.45 -14.46 31.54
C GLY A 371 28.34 -13.76 30.19
N LEU A 372 29.00 -14.34 29.16
CA LEU A 372 29.01 -13.79 27.81
C LEU A 372 27.61 -13.69 27.22
N ILE A 373 26.76 -14.73 27.36
CA ILE A 373 25.43 -14.74 26.76
C ILE A 373 24.54 -13.66 27.37
N GLU A 374 24.58 -13.49 28.70
CA GLU A 374 23.84 -12.44 29.41
C GLU A 374 24.32 -11.04 28.97
N GLY A 375 25.65 -10.80 29.01
CA GLY A 375 26.21 -9.49 28.60
C GLY A 375 25.98 -9.15 27.14
N ILE A 376 26.01 -10.13 26.24
CA ILE A 376 25.66 -9.92 24.81
C ILE A 376 24.18 -9.56 24.67
N GLY A 377 23.26 -10.22 25.41
CA GLY A 377 21.83 -9.93 25.36
C GLY A 377 21.45 -8.54 25.87
N GLU A 378 22.28 -7.94 26.76
CA GLU A 378 22.11 -6.54 27.18
C GLU A 378 22.47 -5.55 26.07
N VAL A 379 23.34 -5.93 25.13
CA VAL A 379 23.78 -5.11 24.00
C VAL A 379 22.89 -5.35 22.77
N ILE A 380 22.62 -6.61 22.45
CA ILE A 380 21.82 -7.03 21.27
C ILE A 380 20.71 -7.95 21.76
N PRO A 381 19.46 -7.49 21.85
CA PRO A 381 18.37 -8.21 22.50
C PRO A 381 18.06 -9.59 21.92
N ASP A 382 18.15 -9.77 20.59
CA ASP A 382 17.97 -11.06 19.92
C ASP A 382 19.32 -11.55 19.37
N ALA A 383 20.21 -11.91 20.29
CA ALA A 383 21.51 -12.47 19.97
C ALA A 383 21.51 -14.00 20.16
N TRP A 384 21.79 -14.75 19.08
CA TRP A 384 22.05 -16.18 19.17
C TRP A 384 23.55 -16.46 19.22
N VAL A 385 23.93 -17.51 19.91
CA VAL A 385 25.33 -17.85 20.14
C VAL A 385 25.62 -19.24 19.64
N GLY A 386 26.71 -19.42 18.92
CA GLY A 386 27.26 -20.69 18.51
C GLY A 386 28.76 -20.79 18.77
N GLY A 387 29.33 -21.94 18.53
CA GLY A 387 30.77 -22.11 18.70
C GLY A 387 31.37 -23.33 18.04
N GLY A 388 32.67 -23.18 17.79
CA GLY A 388 33.50 -24.21 17.16
C GLY A 388 34.96 -24.06 17.54
N GLN A 389 35.76 -24.95 17.03
CA GLN A 389 37.20 -24.97 17.22
C GLN A 389 37.92 -25.31 15.91
N HIS A 390 39.17 -25.00 15.87
CA HIS A 390 40.08 -25.44 14.81
C HIS A 390 41.45 -25.81 15.37
N ASP A 391 42.12 -26.66 14.66
CA ASP A 391 43.52 -27.01 14.83
C ASP A 391 44.15 -26.84 13.43
N ASP A 392 44.73 -27.95 12.91
CA ASP A 392 45.30 -27.93 11.56
C ASP A 392 44.85 -29.18 10.77
N MET A 393 45.32 -29.26 9.51
CA MET A 393 45.10 -30.44 8.65
C MET A 393 45.78 -31.66 9.22
N PRO A 394 45.02 -32.78 9.43
CA PRO A 394 45.54 -33.99 10.16
C PRO A 394 46.55 -34.83 9.35
N PHE A 395 47.38 -34.20 8.50
CA PHE A 395 48.36 -34.87 7.68
C PHE A 395 49.43 -33.91 7.14
N GLY A 396 50.46 -34.46 6.53
CA GLY A 396 51.47 -33.70 5.78
C GLY A 396 52.54 -33.02 6.60
N GLY A 397 52.53 -33.17 7.88
CA GLY A 397 53.45 -32.45 8.78
C GLY A 397 52.81 -31.23 9.41
N TYR A 398 51.62 -30.83 8.94
CA TYR A 398 50.82 -29.73 9.48
C TYR A 398 50.19 -30.11 10.81
N GLY A 399 49.45 -31.19 10.84
CA GLY A 399 48.87 -31.77 12.03
C GLY A 399 48.87 -33.30 12.00
N SER A 400 48.27 -33.90 13.00
CA SER A 400 48.08 -35.36 13.12
C SER A 400 46.73 -35.63 13.83
N PRO A 401 46.04 -36.76 13.53
CA PRO A 401 44.82 -37.07 14.25
C PRO A 401 45.02 -37.03 15.77
N PRO A 402 44.14 -36.32 16.53
CA PRO A 402 42.81 -35.83 16.19
C PRO A 402 42.72 -34.37 15.70
N ASP A 403 43.80 -33.71 15.22
CA ASP A 403 43.72 -32.37 14.73
C ASP A 403 42.76 -32.27 13.54
N GLU A 404 42.00 -31.19 13.48
CA GLU A 404 41.00 -30.90 12.42
C GLU A 404 40.96 -29.43 12.06
N PRO A 405 40.89 -29.07 10.76
CA PRO A 405 40.88 -27.68 10.33
C PRO A 405 39.62 -26.91 10.73
N PHE A 406 38.53 -27.59 11.08
CA PHE A 406 37.33 -27.03 11.66
C PHE A 406 36.46 -28.11 12.29
N ILE A 407 35.97 -27.83 13.51
CA ILE A 407 35.00 -28.64 14.24
C ILE A 407 33.88 -27.75 14.72
N LEU A 408 32.62 -28.02 14.28
CA LEU A 408 31.45 -27.37 14.80
C LEU A 408 31.08 -28.00 16.16
N ALA A 409 31.18 -27.23 17.26
CA ALA A 409 30.78 -27.69 18.59
C ALA A 409 29.27 -27.54 18.79
N ILE A 410 28.71 -26.40 18.39
CA ILE A 410 27.27 -26.12 18.44
C ILE A 410 26.91 -25.04 17.42
N GLY A 411 25.81 -25.22 16.69
CA GLY A 411 25.24 -24.21 15.81
C GLY A 411 24.60 -23.03 16.54
N MET A 412 24.00 -22.09 15.78
CA MET A 412 23.32 -20.95 16.38
C MET A 412 22.23 -21.40 17.32
N THR A 413 22.29 -20.90 18.54
CA THR A 413 21.46 -21.35 19.67
C THR A 413 20.92 -20.13 20.41
N PRO A 414 19.59 -20.05 20.65
CA PRO A 414 18.98 -18.91 21.31
C PRO A 414 19.36 -18.86 22.83
N PRO A 415 19.28 -17.67 23.46
CA PRO A 415 19.72 -17.45 24.84
C PRO A 415 18.99 -18.33 25.87
N GLU A 416 17.75 -18.76 25.62
CA GLU A 416 17.00 -19.69 26.48
C GLU A 416 17.68 -21.05 26.60
N ARG A 417 18.54 -21.39 25.63
CA ARG A 417 19.31 -22.64 25.60
C ARG A 417 20.80 -22.44 25.92
N ALA A 418 21.14 -21.39 26.67
CA ALA A 418 22.51 -21.08 27.07
C ALA A 418 23.27 -22.26 27.70
N MET A 419 22.55 -23.14 28.41
CA MET A 419 23.15 -24.34 29.02
C MET A 419 23.63 -25.38 27.99
N ASP A 420 22.98 -25.40 26.79
CA ASP A 420 23.43 -26.30 25.72
C ASP A 420 24.74 -25.77 25.12
N VAL A 421 24.85 -24.43 24.94
CA VAL A 421 26.07 -23.77 24.53
C VAL A 421 27.19 -24.03 25.54
N GLN A 422 26.91 -23.87 26.82
CA GLN A 422 27.87 -24.16 27.89
C GLN A 422 28.35 -25.63 27.86
N ALA A 423 27.44 -26.57 27.67
CA ALA A 423 27.76 -27.99 27.59
C ALA A 423 28.65 -28.31 26.39
N ALA A 424 28.35 -27.69 25.22
CA ALA A 424 29.18 -27.86 24.02
C ALA A 424 30.59 -27.28 24.21
N PHE A 425 30.70 -26.08 24.79
CA PHE A 425 32.00 -25.48 25.04
C PHE A 425 32.83 -26.25 26.10
N ASN A 426 32.19 -26.84 27.13
CA ASN A 426 32.86 -27.72 28.06
C ASN A 426 33.46 -28.97 27.38
N GLY A 427 32.90 -29.35 26.23
CA GLY A 427 33.37 -30.46 25.41
C GLY A 427 34.59 -30.14 24.52
N ILE A 428 34.95 -28.86 24.36
CA ILE A 428 36.15 -28.47 23.60
C ILE A 428 37.40 -29.07 24.22
N MET A 429 38.25 -29.69 23.43
CA MET A 429 39.47 -30.31 23.88
C MET A 429 40.69 -29.73 23.19
N LEU A 430 41.80 -29.69 23.89
CA LEU A 430 43.07 -29.31 23.29
C LEU A 430 43.68 -30.48 22.49
N HIS A 431 44.24 -30.15 21.35
CA HIS A 431 44.94 -31.08 20.46
C HIS A 431 46.42 -30.71 20.30
N GLY A 432 47.12 -31.37 19.40
CA GLY A 432 48.57 -31.26 19.30
C GLY A 432 49.07 -30.07 18.48
N GLY A 433 48.77 -30.07 17.18
CA GLY A 433 49.48 -29.32 16.18
C GLY A 433 50.91 -29.93 15.97
N ASN A 434 51.46 -29.80 14.77
CA ASN A 434 52.79 -30.30 14.50
C ASN A 434 53.77 -29.24 13.99
N ASP A 435 53.29 -28.22 13.37
CA ASP A 435 54.09 -27.05 12.96
C ASP A 435 53.60 -25.76 13.65
N GLY A 436 53.95 -24.60 13.14
CA GLY A 436 53.63 -23.36 13.82
C GLY A 436 52.31 -22.72 13.36
N PRO A 437 52.09 -22.44 12.07
CA PRO A 437 50.81 -21.90 11.59
C PRO A 437 49.67 -22.87 11.72
N GLU A 438 48.43 -22.35 11.83
CA GLU A 438 47.22 -23.15 12.00
C GLU A 438 46.17 -22.88 10.89
N SER A 439 45.06 -23.63 10.88
CA SER A 439 44.13 -23.59 9.75
C SER A 439 43.02 -22.48 9.85
N GLN A 440 43.36 -21.30 10.36
CA GLN A 440 42.38 -20.21 10.59
C GLN A 440 41.64 -19.81 9.33
N THR A 441 42.35 -19.67 8.21
CA THR A 441 41.75 -19.32 6.89
C THR A 441 40.69 -20.34 6.44
N GLN A 442 41.03 -21.65 6.55
CA GLN A 442 40.10 -22.72 6.19
C GLN A 442 38.93 -22.77 7.17
N SER A 443 39.17 -22.60 8.46
CA SER A 443 38.14 -22.58 9.50
C SER A 443 37.10 -21.46 9.24
N LEU A 444 37.56 -20.21 9.05
CA LEU A 444 36.66 -19.08 8.74
C LEU A 444 35.91 -19.28 7.43
N PHE A 445 36.54 -19.90 6.42
CA PHE A 445 35.85 -20.24 5.17
C PHE A 445 34.73 -21.25 5.39
N GLU A 446 34.96 -22.30 6.19
CA GLU A 446 33.93 -23.30 6.54
C GLU A 446 32.79 -22.69 7.38
N ILE A 447 33.10 -21.82 8.33
CA ILE A 447 32.07 -21.11 9.13
C ILE A 447 31.08 -20.41 8.21
N VAL A 448 31.56 -19.63 7.23
CA VAL A 448 30.67 -18.82 6.37
C VAL A 448 30.10 -19.57 5.18
N THR A 449 30.62 -20.71 4.80
CA THR A 449 30.11 -21.51 3.67
C THR A 449 29.37 -22.77 4.09
N GLY A 450 29.82 -23.43 5.13
CA GLY A 450 29.28 -24.71 5.60
C GLY A 450 29.33 -25.85 4.59
N ARG A 451 30.05 -25.67 3.48
CA ARG A 451 29.99 -26.58 2.33
C ARG A 451 30.64 -27.93 2.58
N GLY A 452 31.62 -27.93 3.49
CA GLY A 452 32.44 -29.10 3.73
C GLY A 452 33.32 -29.46 2.53
N ASN A 453 34.25 -30.35 2.72
CA ASN A 453 35.10 -30.87 1.65
C ASN A 453 35.74 -32.17 2.04
N THR A 454 36.33 -32.86 1.06
CA THR A 454 37.20 -34.02 1.28
C THR A 454 38.57 -33.72 0.66
N TRP A 455 39.59 -33.67 1.50
CA TRP A 455 40.95 -33.43 1.09
C TRP A 455 41.74 -34.75 1.08
N MET A 456 42.72 -34.81 0.17
CA MET A 456 43.69 -35.90 0.06
C MET A 456 45.12 -35.34 0.13
N TYR A 457 45.97 -35.97 0.86
CA TYR A 457 47.36 -35.63 0.93
C TYR A 457 48.21 -36.71 0.25
N SER A 458 49.04 -36.33 -0.73
CA SER A 458 49.96 -37.22 -1.47
C SER A 458 49.27 -38.52 -1.96
N GLY A 459 47.96 -38.51 -2.16
CA GLY A 459 47.14 -39.63 -2.68
C GLY A 459 46.91 -40.82 -1.75
N SER A 460 47.26 -40.72 -0.47
CA SER A 460 47.14 -41.83 0.45
C SER A 460 46.38 -41.55 1.77
N SER A 461 46.35 -40.31 2.23
CA SER A 461 45.59 -39.91 3.43
C SER A 461 44.46 -38.99 3.03
N SER A 462 43.27 -39.15 3.60
CA SER A 462 42.09 -38.32 3.36
C SER A 462 41.45 -37.88 4.67
N TYR A 463 40.91 -36.65 4.64
CA TYR A 463 40.10 -36.12 5.71
C TYR A 463 38.88 -35.41 5.12
N SER A 464 37.74 -35.42 5.83
CA SER A 464 36.50 -34.82 5.31
C SER A 464 35.80 -34.02 6.40
N ILE A 465 35.39 -32.79 6.04
CA ILE A 465 34.41 -32.01 6.78
C ILE A 465 33.03 -32.23 6.13
N PRO A 466 31.97 -32.51 6.89
CA PRO A 466 30.64 -32.69 6.35
C PRO A 466 30.06 -31.36 5.78
N ASN A 467 29.07 -31.47 4.90
CA ASN A 467 28.32 -30.31 4.44
C ASN A 467 27.33 -29.88 5.52
N TYR A 468 27.73 -28.98 6.39
CA TYR A 468 26.92 -28.43 7.47
C TYR A 468 25.74 -27.58 6.97
N GLU A 469 25.93 -26.76 5.91
CA GLU A 469 24.89 -25.92 5.34
C GLU A 469 23.65 -26.76 4.92
N SER A 470 23.89 -27.96 4.40
CA SER A 470 22.80 -28.87 4.04
C SER A 470 22.00 -29.42 5.22
N MET A 471 22.47 -29.23 6.44
CA MET A 471 21.82 -29.68 7.69
C MET A 471 21.05 -28.56 8.36
N CYS A 472 21.16 -27.31 7.85
CA CYS A 472 20.44 -26.18 8.41
C CYS A 472 18.95 -26.30 8.12
N LEU A 473 18.15 -26.05 9.15
CA LEU A 473 16.70 -25.88 9.05
C LEU A 473 16.39 -24.42 8.75
N ASP A 474 15.20 -24.15 8.26
CA ASP A 474 14.61 -22.80 8.16
C ASP A 474 15.49 -21.73 7.45
N SER A 475 16.02 -22.04 6.27
CA SER A 475 16.84 -21.12 5.46
C SER A 475 18.16 -20.63 6.09
N GLY A 476 18.62 -21.23 7.19
CA GLY A 476 19.94 -20.96 7.78
C GLY A 476 21.09 -21.25 6.80
N TRP A 477 22.21 -20.56 6.97
CA TRP A 477 23.38 -20.68 6.10
C TRP A 477 24.70 -20.82 6.89
N GLY A 478 25.75 -21.26 6.20
CA GLY A 478 27.04 -21.51 6.83
C GLY A 478 27.07 -22.74 7.72
N ALA A 479 28.21 -23.04 8.31
CA ALA A 479 28.33 -24.21 9.18
C ALA A 479 27.47 -24.14 10.46
N PRO A 480 27.37 -22.96 11.13
CA PRO A 480 26.60 -22.88 12.35
C PRO A 480 25.09 -22.63 12.12
N CYS A 481 24.64 -22.58 10.86
CA CYS A 481 23.28 -22.22 10.50
C CYS A 481 22.92 -20.80 10.97
N PHE A 482 23.65 -19.80 10.52
CA PHE A 482 23.32 -18.40 10.74
C PHE A 482 21.90 -18.08 10.24
N ARG A 483 21.16 -17.31 11.01
CA ARG A 483 19.79 -16.89 10.64
C ARG A 483 19.82 -15.88 9.50
N GLU A 484 18.86 -15.98 8.59
CA GLU A 484 18.65 -14.93 7.59
C GLU A 484 18.23 -13.63 8.29
N GLY A 485 18.81 -12.50 7.89
CA GLY A 485 18.54 -11.19 8.50
C GLY A 485 19.29 -10.87 9.79
N ALA A 486 19.92 -11.83 10.46
CA ALA A 486 20.79 -11.55 11.59
C ALA A 486 22.16 -11.04 11.14
N LEU A 487 22.79 -10.15 11.91
CA LEU A 487 24.17 -9.73 11.70
C LEU A 487 25.12 -10.84 12.13
N PRO A 488 25.89 -11.47 11.23
CA PRO A 488 26.84 -12.50 11.62
C PRO A 488 28.13 -11.86 12.17
N ILE A 489 28.49 -12.21 13.42
CA ILE A 489 29.68 -11.73 14.09
C ILE A 489 30.54 -12.95 14.45
N ILE A 490 31.77 -12.99 13.95
CA ILE A 490 32.71 -14.08 14.23
C ILE A 490 33.78 -13.58 15.20
N VAL A 491 33.85 -14.19 16.37
CA VAL A 491 34.88 -13.92 17.38
C VAL A 491 35.90 -15.04 17.34
N HIS A 492 37.09 -14.71 16.88
CA HIS A 492 38.15 -15.67 16.58
C HIS A 492 39.33 -15.52 17.53
N PHE A 493 39.70 -16.62 18.21
CA PHE A 493 40.80 -16.70 19.17
C PHE A 493 41.96 -17.54 18.60
N SER A 494 43.16 -16.96 18.57
CA SER A 494 44.37 -17.68 18.24
C SER A 494 45.62 -16.99 18.82
N ASP A 495 46.73 -17.70 18.97
CA ASP A 495 47.96 -17.16 19.43
C ASP A 495 49.09 -17.23 18.38
N ILE A 496 48.75 -17.65 17.15
CA ILE A 496 49.65 -17.85 16.04
C ILE A 496 49.08 -17.42 14.71
N CYS A 497 49.89 -17.27 13.66
CA CYS A 497 49.46 -16.94 12.30
C CYS A 497 48.79 -18.12 11.56
N SER A 498 48.19 -17.88 10.42
CA SER A 498 47.42 -18.86 9.63
C SER A 498 48.21 -19.42 8.44
N HIS A 499 48.09 -20.70 8.16
CA HIS A 499 48.31 -21.19 6.81
C HIS A 499 47.37 -20.51 5.81
N ASN A 500 47.82 -20.27 4.59
CA ASN A 500 47.08 -19.57 3.56
C ASN A 500 46.58 -18.19 4.00
N GLY A 501 47.30 -17.50 4.89
CA GLY A 501 46.97 -16.15 5.37
C GLY A 501 47.05 -15.06 4.31
N PRO A 502 47.07 -13.77 4.71
CA PRO A 502 47.22 -12.65 3.80
C PRO A 502 48.43 -12.79 2.87
N PRO A 503 48.36 -12.34 1.61
CA PRO A 503 49.46 -12.50 0.65
C PRO A 503 50.77 -11.85 1.07
N ASP A 504 50.71 -10.88 1.97
CA ASP A 504 51.83 -10.14 2.55
C ASP A 504 52.20 -10.61 3.96
N GLU A 505 51.74 -11.81 4.38
CA GLU A 505 52.08 -12.43 5.66
C GLU A 505 53.59 -12.78 5.72
N ASP A 506 54.11 -13.01 6.91
CA ASP A 506 55.47 -13.47 7.12
C ASP A 506 55.69 -14.85 6.48
N SER A 507 56.86 -15.09 5.91
CA SER A 507 57.19 -16.35 5.24
C SER A 507 57.24 -17.57 6.17
N SER A 508 57.21 -17.36 7.50
CA SER A 508 57.04 -18.42 8.50
C SER A 508 55.60 -18.90 8.66
N CYS A 509 54.64 -18.15 8.07
CA CYS A 509 53.22 -18.49 7.99
C CYS A 509 52.94 -19.00 6.57
N ASP A 510 53.44 -20.17 6.24
CA ASP A 510 53.47 -20.70 4.88
C ASP A 510 52.09 -21.19 4.38
N THR A 511 52.06 -21.54 3.10
CA THR A 511 50.84 -22.07 2.48
C THR A 511 50.82 -23.59 2.47
N TYR A 512 49.63 -24.18 2.55
CA TYR A 512 49.45 -25.61 2.39
C TYR A 512 49.96 -26.10 1.03
N THR A 513 50.74 -27.19 1.04
CA THR A 513 51.23 -27.85 -0.17
C THR A 513 50.91 -29.34 -0.18
N GLY A 514 50.73 -29.94 -1.35
CA GLY A 514 50.47 -31.38 -1.48
C GLY A 514 49.06 -31.82 -1.10
N ILE A 515 48.14 -30.91 -0.80
CA ILE A 515 46.73 -31.17 -0.46
C ILE A 515 45.88 -30.95 -1.69
N THR A 516 44.96 -31.87 -1.96
CA THR A 516 44.04 -31.81 -3.11
C THR A 516 42.62 -32.17 -2.71
N PRO A 517 41.56 -31.36 -3.04
CA PRO A 517 41.72 -30.00 -3.58
C PRO A 517 42.53 -29.10 -2.64
N ALA A 518 43.01 -27.96 -3.15
CA ALA A 518 43.69 -27.00 -2.29
C ALA A 518 42.75 -26.48 -1.21
N PRO A 519 43.19 -26.30 0.05
CA PRO A 519 42.44 -25.58 1.06
C PRO A 519 42.21 -24.12 0.65
N ALA A 520 41.17 -23.49 1.24
CA ALA A 520 40.77 -22.13 0.90
C ALA A 520 41.94 -21.13 1.03
N THR A 521 41.98 -20.21 0.13
CA THR A 521 42.87 -19.06 0.20
C THR A 521 42.24 -17.95 1.02
N TRP A 522 43.06 -17.03 1.54
CA TRP A 522 42.60 -15.86 2.29
C TRP A 522 41.60 -14.99 1.48
N SER A 523 41.91 -14.81 0.18
CA SER A 523 40.99 -14.06 -0.70
C SER A 523 39.64 -14.72 -0.92
N GLU A 524 39.58 -16.06 -0.99
CA GLU A 524 38.32 -16.80 -1.09
C GLU A 524 37.55 -16.72 0.20
N MET A 525 38.17 -16.85 1.35
CA MET A 525 37.59 -16.68 2.66
C MET A 525 36.99 -15.28 2.82
N LEU A 526 37.72 -14.21 2.53
CA LEU A 526 37.23 -12.84 2.60
C LEU A 526 36.05 -12.57 1.65
N ALA A 527 36.08 -13.10 0.43
CA ALA A 527 35.01 -12.95 -0.54
C ALA A 527 33.70 -13.57 -0.02
N GLN A 528 33.78 -14.68 0.73
CA GLN A 528 32.58 -15.28 1.34
C GLN A 528 32.14 -14.51 2.59
N MET A 529 33.04 -14.06 3.45
CA MET A 529 32.71 -13.22 4.60
C MET A 529 32.02 -11.93 4.17
N ASN A 530 32.56 -11.21 3.21
CA ASN A 530 31.99 -9.97 2.69
C ASN A 530 30.65 -10.16 1.98
N ARG A 531 30.49 -11.27 1.22
CA ARG A 531 29.20 -11.62 0.61
C ARG A 531 28.09 -11.77 1.65
N ARG A 532 28.41 -12.26 2.83
CA ARG A 532 27.47 -12.50 3.94
C ARG A 532 27.39 -11.34 4.93
N GLY A 533 28.18 -10.27 4.71
CA GLY A 533 28.23 -9.13 5.62
C GLY A 533 28.81 -9.47 7.00
N ALA A 534 29.60 -10.56 7.11
CA ALA A 534 30.12 -11.03 8.37
C ALA A 534 31.12 -10.04 8.97
N ARG A 535 30.94 -9.74 10.25
CA ARG A 535 31.87 -8.93 11.04
C ARG A 535 32.84 -9.84 11.77
N TYR A 536 34.09 -9.38 11.89
CA TYR A 536 35.18 -10.13 12.46
C TYR A 536 35.78 -9.45 13.70
N ILE A 537 35.92 -10.17 14.77
CA ILE A 537 36.62 -9.73 15.97
C ILE A 537 37.78 -10.69 16.19
N GLY A 538 39.01 -10.20 16.12
CA GLY A 538 40.23 -10.97 16.41
C GLY A 538 40.60 -10.88 17.89
N VAL A 539 40.92 -11.99 18.50
CA VAL A 539 41.37 -12.06 19.90
C VAL A 539 42.77 -12.73 19.92
N ASN A 540 43.77 -11.92 20.09
CA ASN A 540 45.14 -12.40 20.22
C ASN A 540 45.42 -12.98 21.59
N ALA A 541 45.64 -14.28 21.64
CA ALA A 541 45.96 -15.04 22.85
C ALA A 541 47.46 -15.18 23.13
N SER A 542 48.35 -14.69 22.20
CA SER A 542 49.78 -14.78 22.36
C SER A 542 50.30 -13.92 23.53
N GLY A 543 51.20 -14.48 24.31
CA GLY A 543 51.80 -13.75 25.43
C GLY A 543 52.99 -12.84 25.03
N GLY A 544 53.36 -12.84 23.74
CA GLY A 544 54.59 -12.20 23.29
C GLY A 544 54.40 -10.96 22.39
N SER A 545 53.22 -10.72 21.88
CA SER A 545 52.95 -9.63 20.93
C SER A 545 51.69 -8.86 21.36
N THR A 546 51.74 -7.53 21.29
CA THR A 546 50.58 -6.65 21.46
C THR A 546 50.15 -6.15 20.08
N CYS A 547 48.97 -6.54 19.63
CA CYS A 547 48.50 -6.21 18.28
C CYS A 547 48.40 -4.71 18.02
N ALA A 548 48.10 -3.91 19.04
CA ALA A 548 48.04 -2.45 18.93
C ALA A 548 49.32 -1.86 18.31
N THR A 549 50.50 -2.47 18.54
CA THR A 549 51.80 -1.97 18.08
C THR A 549 52.29 -2.57 16.75
N VAL A 550 51.60 -3.61 16.25
CA VAL A 550 51.96 -4.31 15.02
C VAL A 550 51.42 -3.51 13.81
N THR A 551 52.32 -3.11 12.92
CA THR A 551 52.05 -2.32 11.71
C THR A 551 52.39 -3.06 10.41
N GLY A 552 52.76 -4.33 10.49
CA GLY A 552 53.10 -5.22 9.36
C GLY A 552 53.31 -6.65 9.83
N PRO A 553 53.59 -7.58 8.92
CA PRO A 553 53.89 -8.97 9.26
C PRO A 553 55.09 -9.08 10.21
N ALA A 554 54.96 -9.89 11.23
CA ALA A 554 55.96 -9.99 12.31
C ALA A 554 56.09 -11.44 12.83
N GLY A 555 56.81 -12.28 12.07
CA GLY A 555 56.96 -13.69 12.41
C GLY A 555 55.63 -14.42 12.50
N VAL A 556 55.52 -15.36 13.42
CA VAL A 556 54.32 -16.20 13.59
C VAL A 556 53.20 -15.55 14.41
N SER A 557 53.21 -14.23 14.63
CA SER A 557 52.15 -13.56 15.42
C SER A 557 50.82 -13.54 14.68
N PRO A 558 49.69 -13.76 15.35
CA PRO A 558 48.34 -13.74 14.74
C PRO A 558 47.89 -12.33 14.37
N CYS A 559 48.55 -11.31 14.90
CA CYS A 559 48.11 -9.91 14.81
C CYS A 559 47.93 -9.40 13.39
N TRP A 560 48.83 -9.75 12.47
CA TRP A 560 48.72 -9.29 11.10
C TRP A 560 47.53 -9.91 10.38
N PHE A 561 47.38 -11.21 10.48
CA PHE A 561 46.17 -11.91 9.97
C PHE A 561 44.87 -11.30 10.51
N MET A 562 44.80 -11.11 11.82
CA MET A 562 43.58 -10.58 12.47
C MET A 562 43.28 -9.15 12.03
N LYS A 563 44.29 -8.27 11.99
CA LYS A 563 44.13 -6.88 11.55
C LYS A 563 43.65 -6.80 10.10
N ARG A 564 44.34 -7.53 9.21
CA ARG A 564 43.98 -7.55 7.79
C ARG A 564 42.54 -8.11 7.59
N THR A 565 42.18 -9.15 8.31
CA THR A 565 40.81 -9.73 8.23
C THR A 565 39.79 -8.72 8.74
N ALA A 566 40.04 -8.05 9.86
CA ALA A 566 39.15 -7.02 10.39
C ALA A 566 38.99 -5.82 9.43
N GLU A 567 40.10 -5.31 8.88
CA GLU A 567 40.08 -4.22 7.92
C GLU A 567 39.30 -4.57 6.65
N GLU A 568 39.58 -5.73 6.04
CA GLU A 568 38.97 -6.14 4.77
C GLU A 568 37.50 -6.60 4.93
N THR A 569 37.02 -6.91 6.14
CA THR A 569 35.63 -7.17 6.45
C THR A 569 34.88 -5.93 6.95
N GLY A 570 35.52 -4.76 6.96
CA GLY A 570 34.95 -3.52 7.49
C GLY A 570 34.67 -3.57 9.00
N SER A 571 35.37 -4.44 9.73
CA SER A 571 35.26 -4.57 11.18
C SER A 571 36.24 -3.63 11.87
N VAL A 572 36.04 -2.33 11.63
CA VAL A 572 36.85 -1.22 12.17
C VAL A 572 35.91 -0.24 12.90
N ASP A 573 36.44 0.41 13.95
CA ASP A 573 35.72 1.46 14.65
C ASP A 573 35.69 2.80 13.85
N LEU A 574 35.08 3.82 14.44
CA LEU A 574 34.99 5.15 13.83
C LEU A 574 36.35 5.80 13.55
N GLU A 575 37.38 5.47 14.32
CA GLU A 575 38.73 5.94 14.17
C GLU A 575 39.51 5.13 13.14
N GLY A 576 38.90 4.08 12.55
CA GLY A 576 39.52 3.16 11.61
C GLY A 576 40.40 2.10 12.27
N THR A 577 40.20 1.87 13.57
CA THR A 577 40.96 0.86 14.31
C THR A 577 40.35 -0.53 14.08
N PRO A 578 41.15 -1.50 13.58
CA PRO A 578 40.69 -2.87 13.44
C PRO A 578 40.28 -3.49 14.79
N LEU A 579 39.15 -4.23 14.83
CA LEU A 579 38.62 -4.87 16.05
C LEU A 579 39.46 -6.08 16.41
N VAL A 580 40.65 -5.82 16.97
CA VAL A 580 41.61 -6.83 17.44
C VAL A 580 42.02 -6.53 18.88
N TYR A 581 41.81 -7.48 19.76
CA TYR A 581 41.99 -7.33 21.19
C TYR A 581 43.06 -8.30 21.73
N ASP A 582 43.87 -7.84 22.68
CA ASP A 582 44.93 -8.66 23.32
C ASP A 582 44.41 -9.28 24.64
N LEU A 583 44.19 -10.57 24.62
CA LEU A 583 43.83 -11.39 25.81
C LEU A 583 44.78 -12.57 25.98
N PRO A 584 46.00 -12.34 26.53
CA PRO A 584 47.00 -13.35 26.63
C PRO A 584 46.51 -14.62 27.31
N ASN A 585 46.85 -15.79 26.75
CA ASN A 585 46.48 -17.10 27.25
C ASN A 585 46.83 -17.33 28.75
N SER A 586 47.88 -16.65 29.23
CA SER A 586 48.29 -16.67 30.65
C SER A 586 48.02 -15.36 31.35
N GLY A 587 47.27 -15.40 32.48
CA GLY A 587 47.06 -14.23 33.33
C GLY A 587 45.77 -13.45 33.08
N THR A 588 44.99 -13.79 32.05
CA THR A 588 43.68 -13.21 31.82
C THR A 588 42.64 -13.83 32.74
N SER A 589 41.91 -13.00 33.50
CA SER A 589 40.80 -13.47 34.33
C SER A 589 39.52 -13.67 33.51
N SER A 590 38.62 -14.52 33.94
CA SER A 590 37.31 -14.70 33.28
C SER A 590 36.50 -13.38 33.21
N ALA A 591 36.59 -12.55 34.25
CA ALA A 591 35.90 -11.25 34.25
C ALA A 591 36.45 -10.29 33.16
N LEU A 592 37.77 -10.13 33.07
CA LEU A 592 38.40 -9.32 32.01
C LEU A 592 38.10 -9.89 30.62
N PHE A 593 38.07 -11.22 30.49
CA PHE A 593 37.73 -11.92 29.25
C PHE A 593 36.30 -11.57 28.82
N THR A 594 35.32 -11.72 29.70
CA THR A 594 33.90 -11.38 29.42
C THR A 594 33.75 -9.92 29.10
N GLU A 595 34.28 -9.01 29.92
CA GLU A 595 34.21 -7.55 29.70
C GLU A 595 34.79 -7.13 28.33
N THR A 596 35.95 -7.70 27.96
CA THR A 596 36.56 -7.36 26.67
C THR A 596 35.74 -7.87 25.49
N ILE A 597 35.21 -9.08 25.53
CA ILE A 597 34.43 -9.65 24.44
C ILE A 597 33.07 -8.96 24.29
N VAL A 598 32.37 -8.71 25.40
CA VAL A 598 31.09 -7.97 25.37
C VAL A 598 31.33 -6.55 24.86
N GLY A 599 32.36 -5.84 25.32
CA GLY A 599 32.71 -4.50 24.81
C GLY A 599 33.13 -4.48 23.33
N ALA A 600 33.74 -5.57 22.83
CA ALA A 600 34.03 -5.71 21.40
C ALA A 600 32.76 -5.87 20.57
N ILE A 601 31.80 -6.65 21.04
CA ILE A 601 30.47 -6.83 20.40
C ILE A 601 29.68 -5.52 20.48
N GLU A 602 29.69 -4.83 21.62
CA GLU A 602 29.11 -3.48 21.76
C GLU A 602 29.70 -2.49 20.73
N THR A 603 31.00 -2.55 20.51
CA THR A 603 31.65 -1.72 19.48
C THR A 603 31.10 -2.03 18.08
N VAL A 604 30.90 -3.32 17.74
CA VAL A 604 30.24 -3.70 16.48
C VAL A 604 28.82 -3.13 16.43
N ALA A 605 28.06 -3.26 17.51
CA ALA A 605 26.66 -2.87 17.56
C ALA A 605 26.43 -1.34 17.52
N THR A 606 27.44 -0.53 17.90
CA THR A 606 27.27 0.91 18.12
C THR A 606 28.22 1.79 17.33
N ARG A 607 29.35 1.28 16.84
CA ARG A 607 30.44 2.10 16.27
C ARG A 607 31.01 1.60 14.94
N VAL A 608 30.69 0.37 14.53
CA VAL A 608 31.15 -0.14 13.24
C VAL A 608 30.21 0.31 12.13
N PRO A 609 30.69 1.08 11.15
CA PRO A 609 29.85 1.59 10.07
C PRO A 609 29.27 0.47 9.20
N LEU A 610 28.04 0.65 8.74
CA LEU A 610 27.32 -0.25 7.85
C LEU A 610 26.89 0.48 6.59
N ASP A 611 26.95 -0.17 5.44
CA ASP A 611 26.21 0.31 4.27
C ASP A 611 24.76 -0.10 4.42
N VAL A 612 23.85 0.87 4.25
CA VAL A 612 22.41 0.68 4.50
C VAL A 612 21.63 0.84 3.21
N ASP A 613 20.97 -0.23 2.80
CA ASP A 613 20.08 -0.29 1.65
C ASP A 613 18.67 -0.80 2.05
N THR A 614 17.79 -0.92 1.05
CA THR A 614 16.45 -1.46 1.28
C THR A 614 16.16 -2.68 0.40
N ALA A 615 15.44 -3.65 0.95
CA ALA A 615 14.90 -4.79 0.21
C ALA A 615 13.38 -4.83 0.33
N LEU A 616 12.72 -5.50 -0.62
CA LEU A 616 11.26 -5.73 -0.58
C LEU A 616 10.98 -7.20 -0.35
N ARG A 617 10.03 -7.45 0.51
CA ARG A 617 9.41 -8.77 0.65
C ARG A 617 7.91 -8.65 0.37
N ASP A 618 7.37 -9.68 -0.26
CA ASP A 618 5.95 -9.89 -0.43
C ASP A 618 5.38 -10.62 0.78
N ASP A 619 4.13 -10.42 1.11
CA ASP A 619 3.48 -11.24 2.12
C ASP A 619 3.02 -12.57 1.50
N PRO A 620 3.58 -13.70 1.95
CA PRO A 620 3.15 -15.01 1.45
C PRO A 620 1.73 -15.40 1.90
N ALA A 621 1.15 -14.69 2.85
CA ALA A 621 -0.22 -14.88 3.32
C ALA A 621 -1.26 -14.12 2.48
N ASP A 622 -0.84 -13.27 1.56
CA ASP A 622 -1.72 -12.54 0.65
C ASP A 622 -2.59 -13.53 -0.17
N THR A 623 -3.91 -13.38 -0.04
CA THR A 623 -4.90 -14.24 -0.68
C THR A 623 -5.09 -13.92 -2.16
N GLU A 624 -4.79 -12.69 -2.58
CA GLU A 624 -5.01 -12.18 -3.93
C GLU A 624 -3.99 -12.68 -4.97
N ARG A 625 -2.91 -13.33 -4.54
CA ARG A 625 -1.84 -13.87 -5.38
C ARG A 625 -1.17 -12.83 -6.30
N VAL A 626 -1.21 -11.59 -5.89
CA VAL A 626 -0.56 -10.46 -6.57
C VAL A 626 0.71 -10.14 -5.79
N ASP A 627 1.84 -10.04 -6.48
CA ASP A 627 3.09 -9.63 -5.85
C ASP A 627 3.04 -8.14 -5.49
N ALA A 628 2.78 -7.84 -4.23
CA ALA A 628 2.61 -6.48 -3.70
C ALA A 628 3.85 -5.60 -3.91
N ARG A 629 5.04 -6.18 -4.07
CA ARG A 629 6.27 -5.44 -4.40
C ARG A 629 6.18 -4.67 -5.71
N ARG A 630 5.28 -5.04 -6.62
CA ARG A 630 5.09 -4.40 -7.92
C ARG A 630 4.50 -3.00 -7.82
N PHE A 631 3.80 -2.70 -6.72
CA PHE A 631 3.29 -1.35 -6.45
C PHE A 631 4.41 -0.37 -6.08
N ILE A 632 5.54 -0.86 -5.55
CA ILE A 632 6.68 -0.05 -5.13
C ILE A 632 7.65 0.12 -6.30
N LYS A 633 7.71 1.32 -6.87
CA LYS A 633 8.46 1.59 -8.11
C LYS A 633 9.91 1.98 -7.87
N SER A 634 10.19 2.72 -6.80
CA SER A 634 11.57 3.10 -6.44
C SER A 634 11.73 3.29 -4.94
N ARG A 635 12.96 3.15 -4.48
CA ARG A 635 13.40 3.39 -3.11
C ARG A 635 14.76 4.05 -3.18
N ARG A 636 14.88 5.25 -2.64
CA ARG A 636 16.13 6.01 -2.69
C ARG A 636 16.32 6.83 -1.42
N PRO A 637 17.57 7.09 -0.99
CA PRO A 637 17.81 8.10 0.04
C PRO A 637 17.08 9.40 -0.25
N ALA A 638 16.38 9.96 0.73
CA ALA A 638 15.57 11.16 0.56
C ALA A 638 16.38 12.45 0.47
N CYS A 639 17.70 12.35 0.40
CA CYS A 639 18.64 13.46 0.41
C CYS A 639 18.61 14.26 -0.89
N ASN A 640 18.26 15.56 -0.79
CA ASN A 640 18.34 16.51 -1.90
C ASN A 640 19.38 17.59 -1.58
N ALA A 641 20.10 18.07 -2.56
CA ALA A 641 21.04 19.20 -2.39
C ALA A 641 20.25 20.45 -1.92
N GLY A 642 20.39 20.81 -0.64
CA GLY A 642 19.71 21.96 -0.03
C GLY A 642 18.44 21.63 0.78
N ALA A 643 18.07 20.35 0.93
CA ALA A 643 16.95 19.91 1.77
C ALA A 643 17.40 19.70 3.24
N PRO A 644 16.46 19.70 4.21
CA PRO A 644 16.76 19.29 5.56
C PRO A 644 17.27 17.85 5.61
N LEU A 645 18.03 17.55 6.65
CA LEU A 645 18.76 16.33 6.95
C LEU A 645 17.93 15.07 6.63
N CYS A 646 18.44 14.21 5.74
CA CYS A 646 17.85 12.90 5.45
C CYS A 646 18.37 11.80 6.39
N TRP A 647 19.03 12.18 7.47
CA TRP A 647 19.34 11.32 8.60
C TRP A 647 19.46 12.12 9.89
N VAL A 648 19.27 11.44 11.00
CA VAL A 648 19.46 11.96 12.37
C VAL A 648 20.48 11.08 13.07
N GLU A 649 21.53 11.69 13.57
CA GLU A 649 22.62 11.02 14.26
C GLU A 649 22.24 10.49 15.63
N PRO A 650 22.86 9.39 16.11
CA PRO A 650 22.71 8.94 17.48
C PRO A 650 23.46 9.86 18.45
N GLU A 651 23.12 9.78 19.74
CA GLU A 651 23.73 10.60 20.80
C GLU A 651 25.27 10.39 20.82
N GLY A 652 25.99 11.48 20.82
CA GLY A 652 27.47 11.49 20.91
C GLY A 652 28.21 11.29 19.58
N VAL A 653 27.49 11.16 18.47
CA VAL A 653 28.08 11.11 17.11
C VAL A 653 27.81 12.43 16.40
N SER A 654 28.81 12.99 15.70
CA SER A 654 28.57 14.20 14.92
C SER A 654 27.76 13.86 13.66
N HIS A 655 26.96 14.85 13.19
CA HIS A 655 26.18 14.67 11.97
C HIS A 655 27.03 14.23 10.74
N ALA A 656 28.24 14.76 10.64
CA ALA A 656 29.15 14.44 9.55
C ALA A 656 29.75 13.02 9.64
N ASP A 657 29.83 12.46 10.84
CA ASP A 657 30.38 11.13 11.08
C ASP A 657 29.31 10.04 11.04
N ALA A 658 28.02 10.42 11.20
CA ALA A 658 26.91 9.48 11.26
C ALA A 658 26.64 8.75 9.92
N VAL A 659 26.95 9.41 8.79
CA VAL A 659 26.80 8.87 7.44
C VAL A 659 27.95 9.37 6.57
N ALA A 660 28.74 8.47 6.00
CA ALA A 660 29.87 8.84 5.14
C ALA A 660 29.45 9.35 3.75
N GLY A 661 28.30 8.92 3.26
CA GLY A 661 27.75 9.33 1.96
C GLY A 661 26.52 8.54 1.55
N PHE A 662 26.00 8.83 0.36
CA PHE A 662 24.86 8.10 -0.22
C PHE A 662 24.90 8.13 -1.75
N ASP A 663 24.17 7.19 -2.37
CA ASP A 663 23.88 7.17 -3.81
C ASP A 663 22.37 7.03 -4.09
N LEU A 664 22.00 6.47 -5.24
CA LEU A 664 20.59 6.31 -5.62
C LEU A 664 19.83 5.23 -4.83
N SER A 665 20.51 4.41 -4.05
CA SER A 665 19.91 3.24 -3.39
C SER A 665 20.44 3.00 -1.97
N THR A 666 21.57 3.59 -1.60
CA THR A 666 22.35 3.19 -0.43
C THR A 666 22.89 4.40 0.32
N PHE A 667 22.80 4.35 1.65
CA PHE A 667 23.61 5.17 2.54
C PHE A 667 24.89 4.41 2.89
N PHE A 668 26.03 5.03 2.73
CA PHE A 668 27.34 4.42 2.99
C PHE A 668 27.87 4.82 4.35
N GLY A 669 28.48 3.87 5.03
CA GLY A 669 29.18 4.11 6.30
C GLY A 669 28.28 4.67 7.37
N VAL A 670 27.06 4.14 7.52
CA VAL A 670 26.08 4.56 8.52
C VAL A 670 26.46 3.99 9.89
N ILE A 671 26.54 4.84 10.89
CA ILE A 671 26.73 4.41 12.28
C ILE A 671 25.43 3.82 12.82
N PRO A 672 25.45 2.61 13.42
CA PRO A 672 24.26 2.02 14.02
C PRO A 672 23.57 2.97 15.03
N GLY A 673 22.24 3.00 15.00
CA GLY A 673 21.45 3.95 15.79
C GLY A 673 21.13 5.27 15.07
N THR A 674 21.73 5.53 13.91
CA THR A 674 21.32 6.63 13.02
C THR A 674 19.91 6.35 12.49
N ARG A 675 19.04 7.38 12.45
CA ARG A 675 17.79 7.30 11.72
C ARG A 675 18.01 7.80 10.30
N VAL A 676 17.66 7.02 9.30
CA VAL A 676 17.80 7.36 7.88
C VAL A 676 16.45 7.45 7.21
N THR A 677 16.30 8.38 6.27
CA THR A 677 15.04 8.60 5.53
C THR A 677 15.20 8.10 4.08
N PHE A 678 14.32 7.19 3.67
CA PHE A 678 14.20 6.77 2.28
C PHE A 678 12.93 7.34 1.66
N ARG A 679 13.04 7.85 0.42
CA ARG A 679 11.91 8.22 -0.42
C ARG A 679 11.47 7.02 -1.22
N ILE A 680 10.22 6.65 -1.03
CA ILE A 680 9.58 5.50 -1.66
C ILE A 680 8.55 6.02 -2.68
N ALA A 681 8.59 5.51 -3.91
CA ALA A 681 7.59 5.82 -4.92
C ALA A 681 6.64 4.64 -5.13
N PHE A 682 5.35 4.92 -5.09
CA PHE A 682 4.26 3.97 -5.23
C PHE A 682 3.43 4.29 -6.47
N GLN A 683 2.94 3.27 -7.16
CA GLN A 683 1.99 3.43 -8.26
C GLN A 683 1.32 2.09 -8.58
N ASN A 684 0.03 2.14 -8.87
CA ASN A 684 -0.73 1.03 -9.42
C ASN A 684 -0.92 1.23 -10.94
N ASP A 685 -0.10 0.58 -11.74
CA ASP A 685 -0.14 0.63 -13.19
C ASP A 685 -0.48 -0.74 -13.83
N PHE A 686 -0.98 -1.70 -13.03
CA PHE A 686 -1.11 -3.08 -13.50
C PHE A 686 -2.27 -3.88 -12.89
N TYR A 687 -2.83 -3.44 -11.78
CA TYR A 687 -3.94 -4.13 -11.10
C TYR A 687 -5.17 -3.24 -11.06
N GLU A 688 -6.18 -3.62 -11.82
CA GLU A 688 -7.50 -3.00 -11.82
C GLU A 688 -8.39 -3.83 -10.88
N ASN A 689 -8.94 -3.19 -9.87
CA ASN A 689 -9.90 -3.81 -8.98
C ASN A 689 -11.27 -3.77 -9.67
N LEU A 690 -11.81 -4.92 -10.01
CA LEU A 690 -13.14 -5.07 -10.64
C LEU A 690 -14.19 -5.58 -9.63
N ASP A 691 -13.81 -5.63 -8.36
CA ASP A 691 -14.69 -6.02 -7.27
C ASP A 691 -15.33 -4.77 -6.66
N ILE A 692 -16.50 -4.92 -6.07
CA ILE A 692 -17.18 -3.88 -5.29
C ILE A 692 -16.52 -3.66 -3.92
N ARG A 693 -15.51 -4.43 -3.58
CA ARG A 693 -14.77 -4.32 -2.31
C ARG A 693 -13.35 -3.86 -2.54
N THR A 694 -12.89 -3.04 -1.64
CA THR A 694 -11.50 -2.63 -1.54
C THR A 694 -10.57 -3.84 -1.42
N LYS A 695 -9.42 -3.79 -2.11
CA LYS A 695 -8.40 -4.84 -2.08
C LYS A 695 -7.18 -4.38 -1.32
N LEU A 696 -6.80 -5.18 -0.33
CA LEU A 696 -5.62 -4.97 0.49
C LEU A 696 -4.47 -5.87 0.03
N PHE A 697 -3.31 -5.26 -0.23
CA PHE A 697 -2.04 -5.95 -0.49
C PHE A 697 -1.02 -5.54 0.55
N VAL A 698 -0.16 -6.46 0.97
CA VAL A 698 0.83 -6.18 2.00
C VAL A 698 2.23 -6.44 1.47
N ALA A 699 3.09 -5.44 1.57
CA ALA A 699 4.52 -5.54 1.29
C ALA A 699 5.33 -5.15 2.52
N PHE A 700 6.56 -5.64 2.60
CA PHE A 700 7.51 -5.25 3.62
C PHE A 700 8.70 -4.56 2.98
N ILE A 701 9.12 -3.44 3.58
CA ILE A 701 10.35 -2.75 3.26
C ILE A 701 11.33 -3.03 4.40
N ASP A 702 12.30 -3.89 4.13
CA ASP A 702 13.39 -4.17 5.05
C ASP A 702 14.54 -3.20 4.79
N VAL A 703 15.03 -2.52 5.83
CA VAL A 703 16.29 -1.78 5.79
C VAL A 703 17.40 -2.72 6.24
N ARG A 704 18.41 -2.86 5.41
CA ARG A 704 19.48 -3.81 5.62
C ARG A 704 20.82 -3.12 5.83
N GLY A 705 21.59 -3.65 6.77
CA GLY A 705 22.98 -3.27 7.02
C GLY A 705 23.96 -4.31 6.47
N GLY A 706 25.01 -3.86 5.81
CA GLY A 706 26.04 -4.74 5.22
C GLY A 706 25.49 -5.72 4.17
N GLY A 707 24.35 -5.38 3.54
CA GLY A 707 23.71 -6.14 2.47
C GLY A 707 22.86 -7.34 2.90
N SER A 708 22.91 -7.79 4.15
CA SER A 708 22.18 -9.00 4.60
C SER A 708 21.43 -8.85 5.91
N SER A 709 21.91 -8.03 6.83
CA SER A 709 21.32 -7.91 8.18
C SER A 709 20.12 -6.97 8.17
N VAL A 710 18.95 -7.41 8.63
CA VAL A 710 17.74 -6.57 8.73
C VAL A 710 17.84 -5.73 10.01
N LEU A 711 17.86 -4.41 9.82
CA LEU A 711 17.96 -3.41 10.90
C LEU A 711 16.59 -2.92 11.34
N ASP A 712 15.72 -2.67 10.36
CA ASP A 712 14.34 -2.23 10.57
C ASP A 712 13.45 -2.76 9.44
N THR A 713 12.15 -2.88 9.71
CA THR A 713 11.16 -3.31 8.74
C THR A 713 9.94 -2.41 8.86
N ARG A 714 9.44 -1.93 7.72
CA ARG A 714 8.12 -1.29 7.63
C ARG A 714 7.17 -2.21 6.87
N GLN A 715 6.03 -2.42 7.45
CA GLN A 715 4.89 -3.04 6.78
C GLN A 715 4.15 -1.95 6.01
N VAL A 716 3.88 -2.20 4.75
CA VAL A 716 3.17 -1.27 3.86
C VAL A 716 1.87 -1.92 3.46
N PHE A 717 0.78 -1.32 3.86
CA PHE A 717 -0.56 -1.64 3.41
C PHE A 717 -0.85 -0.88 2.12
N ILE A 718 -1.10 -1.59 1.05
CA ILE A 718 -1.40 -1.05 -0.26
C ILE A 718 -2.87 -1.32 -0.52
N VAL A 719 -3.64 -0.26 -0.44
CA VAL A 719 -5.09 -0.29 -0.57
C VAL A 719 -5.43 0.07 -2.02
N VAL A 720 -6.15 -0.79 -2.70
CA VAL A 720 -6.67 -0.52 -4.04
C VAL A 720 -8.18 -0.41 -3.91
N PRO A 721 -8.74 0.80 -4.03
CA PRO A 721 -10.16 1.04 -3.89
C PRO A 721 -11.00 0.13 -4.78
N ALA A 722 -12.24 -0.06 -4.43
CA ALA A 722 -13.24 -0.72 -5.26
C ALA A 722 -13.26 -0.11 -6.67
N GLY A 723 -13.48 -0.92 -7.66
CA GLY A 723 -13.64 -0.43 -9.03
C GLY A 723 -15.00 0.23 -9.15
N SER A 724 -15.11 1.53 -8.81
CA SER A 724 -16.24 2.30 -9.25
C SER A 724 -16.26 2.24 -10.77
N GLY A 725 -17.32 1.75 -11.39
CA GLY A 725 -17.52 1.85 -12.83
C GLY A 725 -17.54 3.32 -13.31
N ILE A 726 -17.35 4.28 -12.43
CA ILE A 726 -17.33 5.73 -12.67
C ILE A 726 -15.87 6.15 -12.85
N PRO A 727 -15.47 6.81 -13.93
CA PRO A 727 -14.20 7.51 -13.99
C PRO A 727 -14.23 8.59 -12.91
N LEU A 728 -13.34 8.54 -11.94
CA LEU A 728 -13.05 9.70 -11.10
C LEU A 728 -12.76 10.85 -12.06
N GLY A 729 -13.66 11.83 -12.09
CA GLY A 729 -13.78 12.93 -13.06
C GLY A 729 -12.61 13.90 -13.03
#